data_3d64160b59c83563a0caf63bfa54e6a6
#
_entry.id   3d64160b59c83563a0caf63bfa54e6a6
#
_cell.length_a   1.000
_cell.length_b   1.000
_cell.length_c   1.000
_cell.angle_alpha   90.00
_cell.angle_beta   90.00
_cell.angle_gamma   90.00
#
_symmetry.space_group_name_H-M   'P 1'
#
loop_
_entity.id
_entity.type
_entity.pdbx_description
1 polymer ?
#
loop_
_entity_poly.entity_id
_entity_poly.type
_entity_poly.pdbx_seq_one_letter_code
_entity_poly.pdbx_strand_id
1 'polypeptide(L)'
;MRPAAGAVPIRDARELIPWLLVRWELTTERCLQAADRHGMGASAAAPGHQQPRDQLRLALSGAPACGYAVAVLVFFQSPESPSTTSAAADTAAAGHGSLDGVLGELALLFALCVGVSVLFHRLRLPTIIGFLFAGVLVGPYTIGIVQRAAMVRELAEVGIVVLLFAVGLEVPLGQIARLKRTIALGGGVQVVGTVLAAAGVCWAIGLPWNTAVFLGFLLSLSSTAATTKILVDHGELSAPHGRIVLGINIAQDLAVVPMILLLPMLGTQGGDSGSVLASLRNLGLLAVVVVAARLLVRPLLRLVARTRNRELFVLFLAMWCLSLAVVTSKLGLSLALGAFLAGILLADSDYHSQAAAEAEPFRDAFASLFFVSIGMLFDWRTIVQSPGTVALALAAVVVGKTLVVMLAARQLGQPGWVRLRAALTMAQVGEFSFVLVQLGKKSELLGDQHERVFLVVAVLSISSTPALYAIGRKLAARTREAGAAAGAVAAHGDGGGHGHHGPALQDHAIVVGYGPTGRTVAAGMQALGIPYVVSEMNANTVQAEKQKGVPIVLSDCTRMSALQALGVERARIVVLAVNDSAATSRIAQLCRQLAPEAHVLARAVYTAEADGLRRAGAHDVVPQELEASVEMLVRVLRRFLVADDQIGRLVQDVRRRGGSGRVAPHAAGSAADVIDFVPGIGFAVMRVQPGSVCCTRTLADAGVRRHTGCSVVAVRRGEKNLAAITPDTTLAAGDTVVVLGPRERLVDAAAMFAQPTAAPSSGMVAGPGATPPPSATKEQA
;
A
#
# COMPACT_ATOMS: atom_id res chain seq x y z
N MET A 1 -13.58 40.02 -14.69
CA MET A 1 -12.48 40.56 -13.91
C MET A 1 -12.60 40.06 -12.48
N ARG A 2 -11.76 39.08 -12.10
CA ARG A 2 -11.62 38.56 -10.72
C ARG A 2 -10.41 39.25 -10.10
N PRO A 3 -10.48 39.78 -8.86
CA PRO A 3 -9.27 40.19 -8.16
C PRO A 3 -8.64 39.02 -7.45
N ALA A 4 -7.32 38.93 -7.55
CA ALA A 4 -6.46 37.95 -6.90
C ALA A 4 -6.47 38.08 -5.38
N ALA A 5 -6.61 36.99 -4.66
CA ALA A 5 -6.46 36.93 -3.21
C ALA A 5 -4.97 36.98 -2.87
N GLY A 6 -4.52 38.13 -2.35
CA GLY A 6 -3.16 38.28 -1.83
C GLY A 6 -2.94 37.48 -0.56
N ALA A 7 -1.88 36.68 -0.53
CA ALA A 7 -1.38 36.01 0.66
C ALA A 7 -0.70 37.08 1.56
N VAL A 8 -1.22 37.29 2.77
CA VAL A 8 -0.59 38.12 3.80
C VAL A 8 0.35 37.21 4.62
N PRO A 9 1.63 37.56 4.78
CA PRO A 9 2.54 36.77 5.62
C PRO A 9 2.26 37.07 7.11
N ILE A 10 1.73 36.10 7.82
CA ILE A 10 1.51 36.16 9.27
C ILE A 10 2.84 35.90 9.96
N ARG A 11 3.35 36.87 10.69
CA ARG A 11 4.66 36.82 11.39
C ARG A 11 4.59 36.39 12.86
N ASP A 12 3.40 36.35 13.49
CA ASP A 12 3.29 36.01 14.91
C ASP A 12 1.99 35.23 15.20
N ALA A 13 2.08 34.21 16.06
CA ALA A 13 0.93 33.40 16.46
C ALA A 13 -0.15 34.17 17.21
N ARG A 14 0.18 35.36 17.77
CA ARG A 14 -0.76 36.24 18.45
C ARG A 14 -1.72 36.98 17.51
N GLU A 15 -1.37 37.09 16.24
CA GLU A 15 -2.24 37.70 15.21
C GLU A 15 -3.15 36.67 14.53
N LEU A 16 -2.85 35.39 14.68
CA LEU A 16 -3.60 34.30 14.05
C LEU A 16 -4.99 34.10 14.66
N ILE A 17 -5.11 34.27 15.98
CA ILE A 17 -6.36 34.03 16.72
C ILE A 17 -7.42 35.10 16.40
N PRO A 18 -7.13 36.41 16.43
CA PRO A 18 -8.07 37.43 16.00
C PRO A 18 -8.47 37.31 14.52
N TRP A 19 -7.52 36.97 13.64
CA TRP A 19 -7.80 36.78 12.20
C TRP A 19 -8.70 35.57 11.92
N LEU A 20 -8.53 34.49 12.65
CA LEU A 20 -9.39 33.30 12.58
C LEU A 20 -10.79 33.59 13.12
N LEU A 21 -10.92 34.39 14.18
CA LEU A 21 -12.20 34.82 14.76
C LEU A 21 -12.99 35.72 13.79
N VAL A 22 -12.36 36.73 13.20
CA VAL A 22 -12.99 37.62 12.20
C VAL A 22 -13.42 36.83 10.94
N ARG A 23 -12.64 35.87 10.50
CA ARG A 23 -12.98 35.06 9.35
C ARG A 23 -14.11 34.06 9.67
N TRP A 24 -14.22 33.62 10.93
CA TRP A 24 -15.29 32.77 11.41
C TRP A 24 -16.61 33.51 11.52
N GLU A 25 -16.64 34.77 12.05
CA GLU A 25 -17.84 35.63 12.08
C GLU A 25 -18.38 35.88 10.66
N LEU A 26 -17.52 36.25 9.71
CA LEU A 26 -17.90 36.45 8.31
C LEU A 26 -18.44 35.19 7.62
N THR A 27 -18.02 34.01 8.06
CA THR A 27 -18.50 32.75 7.50
C THR A 27 -19.83 32.34 8.10
N THR A 28 -20.04 32.58 9.40
CA THR A 28 -21.31 32.34 10.11
C THR A 28 -22.43 33.28 9.65
N GLU A 29 -22.14 34.57 9.44
CA GLU A 29 -23.08 35.51 8.86
C GLU A 29 -23.52 35.14 7.44
N ARG A 30 -22.60 34.66 6.61
CA ARG A 30 -22.93 34.15 5.26
C ARG A 30 -23.77 32.91 5.29
N CYS A 31 -23.56 32.01 6.26
CA CYS A 31 -24.39 30.81 6.44
C CYS A 31 -25.78 31.15 6.95
N LEU A 32 -25.93 32.08 7.87
CA LEU A 32 -27.22 32.59 8.36
C LEU A 32 -28.01 33.32 7.27
N GLN A 33 -27.35 34.17 6.46
CA GLN A 33 -27.96 34.82 5.31
C GLN A 33 -28.35 33.83 4.18
N ALA A 34 -27.67 32.69 4.05
CA ALA A 34 -28.05 31.65 3.11
C ALA A 34 -29.26 30.87 3.62
N ALA A 35 -29.37 30.62 4.92
CA ALA A 35 -30.52 29.95 5.53
C ALA A 35 -31.80 30.81 5.43
N ASP A 36 -31.69 32.12 5.61
CA ASP A 36 -32.82 33.08 5.44
C ASP A 36 -33.29 33.20 3.99
N ARG A 37 -32.39 33.09 3.02
CA ARG A 37 -32.75 33.11 1.58
C ARG A 37 -33.49 31.83 1.11
N HIS A 38 -33.43 30.76 1.86
CA HIS A 38 -34.12 29.51 1.54
C HIS A 38 -35.38 29.26 2.35
N GLY A 39 -35.92 30.29 3.02
CA GLY A 39 -37.28 30.27 3.58
C GLY A 39 -37.49 29.33 4.75
N MET A 40 -36.47 29.02 5.54
CA MET A 40 -36.60 28.23 6.77
C MET A 40 -36.85 29.12 7.99
N GLY A 41 -37.94 29.88 7.94
CA GLY A 41 -38.45 30.63 9.07
C GLY A 41 -39.17 29.71 10.05
N ALA A 42 -38.84 29.84 11.32
CA ALA A 42 -39.47 29.12 12.42
C ALA A 42 -40.97 29.46 12.52
N SER A 43 -41.84 28.47 12.28
CA SER A 43 -43.25 28.53 12.70
C SER A 43 -43.45 27.50 13.81
N ALA A 44 -43.94 27.99 14.94
CA ALA A 44 -44.23 27.22 16.12
C ALA A 44 -45.58 26.45 16.00
N ALA A 45 -45.61 25.30 16.67
CA ALA A 45 -46.78 24.58 17.21
C ALA A 45 -47.64 23.71 16.28
N ALA A 46 -47.45 22.37 16.38
CA ALA A 46 -48.45 21.38 16.85
C ALA A 46 -47.92 19.94 16.74
N PRO A 47 -48.37 18.98 17.56
CA PRO A 47 -47.69 17.70 17.79
C PRO A 47 -48.19 16.59 16.87
N GLY A 48 -47.24 15.74 16.43
CA GLY A 48 -47.55 14.42 15.84
C GLY A 48 -47.07 14.28 14.41
N HIS A 49 -45.87 13.74 14.25
CA HIS A 49 -45.52 12.68 13.32
C HIS A 49 -43.97 12.60 13.16
N GLN A 50 -43.53 11.37 13.17
CA GLN A 50 -42.12 10.96 13.01
C GLN A 50 -41.50 11.46 11.74
N GLN A 51 -40.22 11.79 11.85
CA GLN A 51 -39.14 11.92 10.89
C GLN A 51 -38.59 13.33 10.60
N PRO A 52 -37.48 13.68 11.29
CA PRO A 52 -36.50 14.61 10.74
C PRO A 52 -35.07 14.02 10.69
N ARG A 53 -34.90 12.68 10.76
CA ARG A 53 -33.55 12.10 10.76
C ARG A 53 -32.93 11.93 9.36
N ASP A 54 -33.72 11.85 8.32
CA ASP A 54 -33.20 11.58 6.97
C ASP A 54 -32.81 12.84 6.20
N GLN A 55 -33.35 13.99 6.51
CA GLN A 55 -32.96 15.26 5.90
C GLN A 55 -31.63 15.81 6.48
N LEU A 56 -31.29 15.46 7.72
CA LEU A 56 -30.00 15.83 8.31
C LEU A 56 -28.82 15.01 7.75
N ARG A 57 -29.09 13.79 7.27
CA ARG A 57 -28.05 12.96 6.62
C ARG A 57 -27.63 13.45 5.25
N LEU A 58 -28.49 14.09 4.51
CA LEU A 58 -28.17 14.66 3.17
C LEU A 58 -27.45 16.00 3.26
N ALA A 59 -27.63 16.78 4.33
CA ALA A 59 -26.92 18.04 4.54
C ALA A 59 -25.48 17.85 5.06
N LEU A 60 -25.16 16.71 5.64
CA LEU A 60 -23.85 16.43 6.27
C LEU A 60 -22.87 15.67 5.37
N SER A 61 -23.26 15.26 4.16
CA SER A 61 -22.40 14.53 3.25
C SER A 61 -21.42 15.38 2.42
N GLY A 62 -21.44 16.71 2.60
CA GLY A 62 -20.64 17.64 1.79
C GLY A 62 -19.67 18.57 2.55
N ALA A 63 -19.52 18.46 3.87
CA ALA A 63 -18.67 19.36 4.64
C ALA A 63 -17.38 18.67 5.10
N PRO A 64 -16.19 19.26 4.86
CA PRO A 64 -14.92 18.70 5.30
C PRO A 64 -14.79 18.71 6.83
N ALA A 65 -14.06 17.73 7.37
CA ALA A 65 -13.84 17.37 8.77
C ALA A 65 -13.50 18.48 9.79
N CYS A 66 -13.47 19.74 9.39
CA CYS A 66 -13.16 20.89 10.25
C CYS A 66 -14.34 21.33 11.15
N GLY A 67 -15.59 20.93 10.81
CA GLY A 67 -16.79 21.33 11.54
C GLY A 67 -16.99 20.61 12.88
N TYR A 68 -16.47 19.40 13.04
CA TYR A 68 -16.67 18.61 14.27
C TYR A 68 -15.83 19.07 15.46
N ALA A 69 -14.61 19.57 15.21
CA ALA A 69 -13.73 20.04 16.29
C ALA A 69 -14.23 21.34 16.94
N VAL A 70 -14.95 22.18 16.20
CA VAL A 70 -15.50 23.46 16.69
C VAL A 70 -16.80 23.27 17.47
N ALA A 71 -17.63 22.30 17.10
CA ALA A 71 -18.87 21.99 17.80
C ALA A 71 -18.66 21.45 19.23
N VAL A 72 -17.54 20.76 19.48
CA VAL A 72 -17.18 20.25 20.82
C VAL A 72 -16.66 21.36 21.73
N LEU A 73 -15.99 22.38 21.19
CA LEU A 73 -15.46 23.51 21.98
C LEU A 73 -16.53 24.49 22.46
N VAL A 74 -17.64 24.64 21.73
CA VAL A 74 -18.73 25.58 22.06
C VAL A 74 -19.67 25.04 23.15
N PHE A 75 -19.70 23.71 23.36
CA PHE A 75 -20.57 23.08 24.36
C PHE A 75 -20.06 23.20 25.81
N PHE A 76 -18.83 23.65 26.02
CA PHE A 76 -18.18 23.67 27.34
C PHE A 76 -17.95 25.06 27.98
N GLN A 77 -18.51 26.14 27.41
CA GLN A 77 -18.45 27.46 28.03
C GLN A 77 -19.82 27.91 28.50
N SER A 78 -20.23 27.47 29.70
CA SER A 78 -21.27 28.12 30.50
C SER A 78 -20.62 28.80 31.71
N PRO A 79 -20.90 30.09 31.98
CA PRO A 79 -20.30 30.77 33.12
C PRO A 79 -21.02 30.39 34.43
N GLU A 80 -20.25 29.84 35.37
CA GLU A 80 -20.72 29.68 36.76
C GLU A 80 -20.81 31.02 37.47
N SER A 81 -22.00 31.31 38.03
CA SER A 81 -22.23 32.38 38.99
C SER A 81 -21.75 31.94 40.38
N PRO A 82 -21.14 32.84 41.20
CA PRO A 82 -20.67 32.48 42.53
C PRO A 82 -21.81 32.51 43.53
N SER A 83 -22.14 31.40 44.16
CA SER A 83 -22.96 31.36 45.37
C SER A 83 -22.07 31.06 46.59
N THR A 84 -21.97 32.07 47.46
CA THR A 84 -21.45 32.01 48.80
C THR A 84 -22.35 31.15 49.70
N THR A 85 -21.78 30.08 50.31
CA THR A 85 -22.19 29.63 51.68
C THR A 85 -21.17 28.65 52.28
N SER A 86 -20.66 29.08 53.43
CA SER A 86 -20.43 28.33 54.70
C SER A 86 -19.37 27.24 54.73
N ALA A 87 -18.33 27.57 55.47
CA ALA A 87 -17.35 26.66 56.05
C ALA A 87 -18.00 25.66 57.06
N ALA A 88 -17.94 24.39 56.75
CA ALA A 88 -17.97 23.26 57.69
C ALA A 88 -18.04 21.92 56.93
N ALA A 89 -16.90 21.37 56.49
CA ALA A 89 -16.70 19.96 56.15
C ALA A 89 -15.27 19.67 55.62
N ASP A 90 -14.25 20.15 56.37
CA ASP A 90 -12.86 19.87 56.03
C ASP A 90 -12.37 18.55 56.67
N THR A 91 -12.96 17.39 56.33
CA THR A 91 -12.32 16.10 56.59
C THR A 91 -12.84 14.89 55.78
N ALA A 92 -13.52 15.10 54.65
CA ALA A 92 -13.99 13.96 53.85
C ALA A 92 -13.76 14.09 52.34
N ALA A 93 -12.91 15.03 51.86
CA ALA A 93 -12.72 15.29 50.41
C ALA A 93 -11.37 14.87 49.84
N ALA A 94 -10.75 13.87 50.40
CA ALA A 94 -9.55 13.26 49.82
C ALA A 94 -9.96 11.95 49.10
N GLY A 95 -10.53 12.03 47.89
CA GLY A 95 -10.74 10.80 47.15
C GLY A 95 -11.63 10.77 45.92
N HIS A 96 -12.41 11.80 45.64
CA HIS A 96 -13.26 11.75 44.40
C HIS A 96 -13.05 13.01 43.58
N GLY A 97 -12.06 12.99 42.67
CA GLY A 97 -12.04 13.94 41.59
C GLY A 97 -13.31 13.76 40.74
N SER A 98 -14.07 14.84 40.52
CA SER A 98 -15.32 14.78 39.76
C SER A 98 -15.06 14.11 38.40
N LEU A 99 -15.95 13.22 37.98
CA LEU A 99 -15.88 12.50 36.68
C LEU A 99 -15.75 13.50 35.53
N ASP A 100 -16.35 14.69 35.68
CA ASP A 100 -16.30 15.78 34.72
C ASP A 100 -14.88 16.31 34.49
N GLY A 101 -14.04 16.41 35.53
CA GLY A 101 -12.64 16.85 35.39
C GLY A 101 -11.81 15.81 34.61
N VAL A 102 -12.08 14.53 34.82
CA VAL A 102 -11.42 13.42 34.11
C VAL A 102 -11.78 13.42 32.64
N LEU A 103 -13.06 13.53 32.33
CA LEU A 103 -13.57 13.56 30.95
C LEU A 103 -13.06 14.82 30.22
N GLY A 104 -12.97 15.96 30.92
CA GLY A 104 -12.41 17.19 30.35
C GLY A 104 -10.93 17.08 29.98
N GLU A 105 -10.09 16.48 30.87
CA GLU A 105 -8.68 16.23 30.59
C GLU A 105 -8.50 15.26 29.40
N LEU A 106 -9.30 14.19 29.33
CA LEU A 106 -9.27 13.25 28.22
C LEU A 106 -9.73 13.87 26.89
N ALA A 107 -10.80 14.68 26.92
CA ALA A 107 -11.29 15.37 25.73
C ALA A 107 -10.23 16.34 25.19
N LEU A 108 -9.59 17.10 26.07
CA LEU A 108 -8.51 18.02 25.70
C LEU A 108 -7.30 17.26 25.12
N LEU A 109 -6.93 16.12 25.72
CA LEU A 109 -5.84 15.28 25.29
C LEU A 109 -6.13 14.69 23.88
N PHE A 110 -7.32 14.18 23.64
CA PHE A 110 -7.73 13.71 22.29
C PHE A 110 -7.78 14.86 21.28
N ALA A 111 -8.29 16.03 21.65
CA ALA A 111 -8.32 17.20 20.75
C ALA A 111 -6.90 17.62 20.33
N LEU A 112 -5.95 17.62 21.28
CA LEU A 112 -4.56 17.90 20.98
C LEU A 112 -3.92 16.81 20.11
N CYS A 113 -4.20 15.53 20.40
CA CYS A 113 -3.75 14.41 19.57
C CYS A 113 -4.21 14.56 18.12
N VAL A 114 -5.47 14.91 17.91
CA VAL A 114 -6.02 15.15 16.57
C VAL A 114 -5.32 16.35 15.91
N GLY A 115 -5.20 17.49 16.61
CA GLY A 115 -4.56 18.68 16.06
C GLY A 115 -3.11 18.46 15.66
N VAL A 116 -2.32 17.82 16.55
CA VAL A 116 -0.92 17.50 16.27
C VAL A 116 -0.80 16.45 15.17
N SER A 117 -1.66 15.43 15.17
CA SER A 117 -1.64 14.39 14.11
C SER A 117 -1.94 14.96 12.74
N VAL A 118 -2.90 15.88 12.63
CA VAL A 118 -3.19 16.59 11.36
C VAL A 118 -1.99 17.41 10.89
N LEU A 119 -1.30 18.10 11.82
CA LEU A 119 -0.08 18.85 11.49
C LEU A 119 1.03 17.92 10.99
N PHE A 120 1.29 16.81 11.70
CA PHE A 120 2.34 15.85 11.35
C PHE A 120 2.00 15.09 10.05
N HIS A 121 0.73 14.80 9.80
CA HIS A 121 0.28 14.26 8.53
C HIS A 121 0.57 15.21 7.36
N ARG A 122 0.33 16.52 7.52
CA ARG A 122 0.72 17.55 6.52
C ARG A 122 2.22 17.63 6.30
N LEU A 123 3.00 17.41 7.33
CA LEU A 123 4.47 17.36 7.27
C LEU A 123 5.01 16.01 6.74
N ARG A 124 4.12 15.05 6.42
CA ARG A 124 4.46 13.69 5.98
C ARG A 124 5.29 12.91 7.00
N LEU A 125 5.09 13.19 8.28
CA LEU A 125 5.73 12.48 9.37
C LEU A 125 4.82 11.33 9.88
N PRO A 126 5.39 10.24 10.44
CA PRO A 126 4.60 9.18 11.07
C PRO A 126 3.74 9.71 12.23
N THR A 127 2.50 9.24 12.34
CA THR A 127 1.51 9.69 13.34
C THR A 127 1.98 9.45 14.78
N ILE A 128 2.75 8.38 15.01
CA ILE A 128 3.33 8.04 16.32
C ILE A 128 4.19 9.19 16.86
N ILE A 129 4.99 9.84 15.99
CA ILE A 129 5.80 11.01 16.39
C ILE A 129 4.89 12.15 16.83
N GLY A 130 3.74 12.32 16.17
CA GLY A 130 2.73 13.30 16.54
C GLY A 130 2.18 13.06 17.95
N PHE A 131 1.83 11.82 18.28
CA PHE A 131 1.34 11.46 19.61
C PHE A 131 2.40 11.67 20.71
N LEU A 132 3.65 11.24 20.46
CA LEU A 132 4.76 11.50 21.37
C LEU A 132 4.95 13.01 21.61
N PHE A 133 4.92 13.81 20.53
CA PHE A 133 5.08 15.25 20.62
C PHE A 133 3.90 15.93 21.34
N ALA A 134 2.67 15.47 21.11
CA ALA A 134 1.50 15.91 21.87
C ALA A 134 1.69 15.65 23.37
N GLY A 135 2.20 14.47 23.74
CA GLY A 135 2.54 14.14 25.12
C GLY A 135 3.62 15.04 25.71
N VAL A 136 4.68 15.33 24.95
CA VAL A 136 5.73 16.29 25.38
C VAL A 136 5.13 17.66 25.67
N LEU A 137 4.22 18.15 24.84
CA LEU A 137 3.58 19.46 25.01
C LEU A 137 2.72 19.52 26.27
N VAL A 138 1.94 18.47 26.55
CA VAL A 138 0.99 18.42 27.68
C VAL A 138 1.65 18.00 28.98
N GLY A 139 2.80 17.38 28.88
CA GLY A 139 3.53 16.79 29.99
C GLY A 139 4.00 17.80 31.06
N PRO A 140 4.36 17.29 32.26
CA PRO A 140 4.73 18.11 33.42
C PRO A 140 6.02 18.90 33.21
N TYR A 141 6.83 18.53 32.24
CA TYR A 141 8.10 19.22 31.94
C TYR A 141 7.96 20.38 30.93
N THR A 142 6.75 20.58 30.37
CA THR A 142 6.49 21.61 29.34
C THR A 142 5.34 22.52 29.81
N ILE A 143 4.12 22.34 29.31
CA ILE A 143 2.97 23.19 29.63
C ILE A 143 2.29 22.76 30.94
N GLY A 144 2.32 21.47 31.27
CA GLY A 144 1.78 20.92 32.51
C GLY A 144 0.25 20.98 32.63
N ILE A 145 -0.47 20.85 31.49
CA ILE A 145 -1.94 20.94 31.47
C ILE A 145 -2.57 19.75 32.18
N VAL A 146 -2.01 18.55 32.05
CA VAL A 146 -2.53 17.33 32.69
C VAL A 146 -1.99 17.26 34.12
N GLN A 147 -2.87 17.53 35.08
CA GLN A 147 -2.52 17.48 36.51
C GLN A 147 -2.55 16.06 37.07
N ARG A 148 -3.29 15.16 36.43
CA ARG A 148 -3.49 13.75 36.86
C ARG A 148 -2.67 12.77 36.04
N ALA A 149 -1.36 12.94 35.98
CA ALA A 149 -0.46 12.05 35.23
C ALA A 149 -0.58 10.57 35.65
N ALA A 150 -0.97 10.27 36.87
CA ALA A 150 -1.21 8.91 37.34
C ALA A 150 -2.33 8.19 36.57
N MET A 151 -3.45 8.87 36.35
CA MET A 151 -4.59 8.31 35.60
C MET A 151 -4.26 8.05 34.13
N VAL A 152 -3.57 8.98 33.47
CA VAL A 152 -3.12 8.76 32.09
C VAL A 152 -2.18 7.57 32.02
N ARG A 153 -1.36 7.35 33.05
CA ARG A 153 -0.49 6.17 33.16
C ARG A 153 -1.29 4.88 33.30
N GLU A 154 -2.34 4.86 34.11
CA GLU A 154 -3.22 3.67 34.25
C GLU A 154 -3.91 3.34 32.94
N LEU A 155 -4.47 4.36 32.23
CA LEU A 155 -5.05 4.18 30.92
C LEU A 155 -4.02 3.72 29.87
N ALA A 156 -2.78 4.19 29.98
CA ALA A 156 -1.69 3.73 29.13
C ALA A 156 -1.33 2.27 29.41
N GLU A 157 -1.43 1.77 30.64
CA GLU A 157 -1.24 0.34 30.95
C GLU A 157 -2.32 -0.52 30.25
N VAL A 158 -3.57 -0.09 30.28
CA VAL A 158 -4.63 -0.74 29.50
C VAL A 158 -4.32 -0.65 28.00
N GLY A 159 -3.82 0.50 27.56
CA GLY A 159 -3.39 0.72 26.19
C GLY A 159 -2.31 -0.26 25.72
N ILE A 160 -1.33 -0.56 26.57
CA ILE A 160 -0.29 -1.56 26.27
C ILE A 160 -0.92 -2.95 26.08
N VAL A 161 -1.88 -3.34 26.91
CA VAL A 161 -2.56 -4.65 26.83
C VAL A 161 -3.28 -4.78 25.48
N VAL A 162 -4.07 -3.77 25.11
CA VAL A 162 -4.80 -3.76 23.82
C VAL A 162 -3.85 -3.67 22.63
N LEU A 163 -2.81 -2.85 22.73
CA LEU A 163 -1.80 -2.73 21.67
C LEU A 163 -1.10 -4.07 21.42
N LEU A 164 -0.62 -4.73 22.47
CA LEU A 164 0.08 -6.01 22.34
C LEU A 164 -0.85 -7.14 21.85
N PHE A 165 -2.11 -7.14 22.27
CA PHE A 165 -3.11 -8.05 21.71
C PHE A 165 -3.25 -7.87 20.21
N ALA A 166 -3.40 -6.62 19.72
CA ALA A 166 -3.53 -6.33 18.31
C ALA A 166 -2.28 -6.69 17.52
N VAL A 167 -1.09 -6.40 18.06
CA VAL A 167 0.19 -6.82 17.46
C VAL A 167 0.31 -8.34 17.40
N GLY A 168 -0.12 -9.05 18.44
CA GLY A 168 -0.20 -10.51 18.40
C GLY A 168 -1.11 -11.03 17.28
N LEU A 169 -2.23 -10.35 17.02
CA LEU A 169 -3.12 -10.65 15.90
C LEU A 169 -2.45 -10.38 14.54
N GLU A 170 -1.62 -9.36 14.42
CA GLU A 170 -0.98 -8.98 13.17
C GLU A 170 0.20 -9.89 12.76
N VAL A 171 0.60 -10.86 13.57
CA VAL A 171 1.71 -11.78 13.25
C VAL A 171 1.40 -12.55 11.96
N PRO A 172 2.14 -12.30 10.85
CA PRO A 172 1.78 -12.80 9.52
C PRO A 172 2.32 -14.23 9.32
N LEU A 173 1.67 -15.23 9.93
CA LEU A 173 2.10 -16.62 9.88
C LEU A 173 2.32 -17.14 8.44
N GLY A 174 1.49 -16.71 7.49
CA GLY A 174 1.64 -17.06 6.07
C GLY A 174 2.85 -16.41 5.37
N GLN A 175 3.30 -15.23 5.83
CA GLN A 175 4.46 -14.54 5.27
C GLN A 175 5.78 -15.06 5.85
N ILE A 176 5.75 -15.60 7.08
CA ILE A 176 6.93 -16.19 7.75
C ILE A 176 7.54 -17.27 6.87
N ALA A 177 6.73 -18.14 6.27
CA ALA A 177 7.20 -19.19 5.38
C ALA A 177 7.92 -18.67 4.13
N ARG A 178 7.48 -17.53 3.58
CA ARG A 178 8.08 -16.88 2.39
C ARG A 178 9.37 -16.13 2.72
N LEU A 179 9.47 -15.56 3.91
CA LEU A 179 10.60 -14.74 4.36
C LEU A 179 11.49 -15.46 5.37
N LYS A 180 11.33 -16.79 5.57
CA LYS A 180 12.02 -17.59 6.60
C LYS A 180 13.53 -17.33 6.70
N ARG A 181 14.23 -17.19 5.55
CA ARG A 181 15.68 -16.92 5.54
C ARG A 181 15.98 -15.50 6.03
N THR A 182 15.21 -14.51 5.63
CA THR A 182 15.39 -13.11 6.07
C THR A 182 15.06 -12.97 7.56
N ILE A 183 14.00 -13.62 8.03
CA ILE A 183 13.60 -13.62 9.44
C ILE A 183 14.64 -14.32 10.30
N ALA A 184 15.02 -15.56 9.96
CA ALA A 184 15.93 -16.35 10.78
C ALA A 184 17.38 -15.83 10.75
N LEU A 185 17.96 -15.62 9.56
CA LEU A 185 19.35 -15.15 9.44
C LEU A 185 19.45 -13.63 9.59
N GLY A 186 18.63 -12.85 8.86
CA GLY A 186 18.68 -11.39 8.90
C GLY A 186 18.25 -10.87 10.26
N GLY A 187 17.07 -11.28 10.73
CA GLY A 187 16.53 -10.87 12.03
C GLY A 187 17.31 -11.44 13.19
N GLY A 188 17.66 -12.74 13.15
CA GLY A 188 18.46 -13.36 14.23
C GLY A 188 19.81 -12.69 14.41
N VAL A 189 20.57 -12.48 13.33
CA VAL A 189 21.87 -11.76 13.40
C VAL A 189 21.66 -10.32 13.86
N GLN A 190 20.60 -9.65 13.42
CA GLN A 190 20.36 -8.26 13.83
C GLN A 190 19.98 -8.17 15.31
N VAL A 191 19.02 -8.96 15.79
CA VAL A 191 18.57 -8.92 17.20
C VAL A 191 19.69 -9.32 18.12
N VAL A 192 20.25 -10.53 17.94
CA VAL A 192 21.33 -11.06 18.80
C VAL A 192 22.56 -10.17 18.70
N GLY A 193 22.95 -9.75 17.49
CA GLY A 193 24.11 -8.88 17.30
C GLY A 193 23.95 -7.52 17.95
N THR A 194 22.76 -6.92 17.91
CA THR A 194 22.51 -5.64 18.61
C THR A 194 22.52 -5.82 20.13
N VAL A 195 21.90 -6.90 20.63
CA VAL A 195 21.90 -7.21 22.07
C VAL A 195 23.33 -7.38 22.58
N LEU A 196 24.13 -8.20 21.90
CA LEU A 196 25.51 -8.45 22.31
C LEU A 196 26.39 -7.20 22.19
N ALA A 197 26.27 -6.44 21.11
CA ALA A 197 27.03 -5.22 20.92
C ALA A 197 26.68 -4.15 21.96
N ALA A 198 25.39 -3.90 22.19
CA ALA A 198 24.92 -2.92 23.16
C ALA A 198 25.27 -3.36 24.60
N ALA A 199 25.03 -4.64 24.94
CA ALA A 199 25.38 -5.18 26.25
C ALA A 199 26.90 -5.11 26.51
N GLY A 200 27.71 -5.45 25.50
CA GLY A 200 29.16 -5.34 25.61
C GLY A 200 29.66 -3.91 25.84
N VAL A 201 29.12 -2.93 25.11
CA VAL A 201 29.44 -1.51 25.31
C VAL A 201 28.99 -1.03 26.68
N CYS A 202 27.73 -1.34 27.09
CA CYS A 202 27.21 -0.94 28.39
C CYS A 202 27.97 -1.56 29.55
N TRP A 203 28.37 -2.82 29.44
CA TRP A 203 29.18 -3.49 30.43
C TRP A 203 30.61 -2.90 30.51
N ALA A 204 31.21 -2.57 29.38
CA ALA A 204 32.54 -1.95 29.30
C ALA A 204 32.58 -0.55 29.98
N ILE A 205 31.46 0.18 29.98
CA ILE A 205 31.34 1.47 30.72
C ILE A 205 30.92 1.31 32.16
N GLY A 206 30.87 0.06 32.68
CA GLY A 206 30.66 -0.24 34.10
C GLY A 206 29.20 -0.47 34.52
N LEU A 207 28.28 -0.64 33.61
CA LEU A 207 26.89 -1.01 33.95
C LEU A 207 26.80 -2.48 34.38
N PRO A 208 25.91 -2.82 35.33
CA PRO A 208 25.62 -4.21 35.67
C PRO A 208 25.20 -5.02 34.45
N TRP A 209 25.60 -6.29 34.38
CA TRP A 209 25.35 -7.15 33.20
C TRP A 209 23.86 -7.28 32.85
N ASN A 210 22.98 -7.36 33.89
CA ASN A 210 21.54 -7.43 33.72
C ASN A 210 20.96 -6.16 33.07
N THR A 211 21.37 -4.98 33.55
CA THR A 211 21.03 -3.69 32.93
C THR A 211 21.59 -3.56 31.52
N ALA A 212 22.83 -4.02 31.31
CA ALA A 212 23.49 -3.99 29.99
C ALA A 212 22.74 -4.86 28.95
N VAL A 213 22.36 -6.08 29.33
CA VAL A 213 21.53 -6.96 28.44
C VAL A 213 20.17 -6.37 28.22
N PHE A 214 19.52 -5.81 29.24
CA PHE A 214 18.22 -5.17 29.12
C PHE A 214 18.25 -3.97 28.13
N LEU A 215 19.27 -3.09 28.26
CA LEU A 215 19.48 -2.03 27.26
C LEU A 215 19.71 -2.58 25.88
N GLY A 216 20.40 -3.72 25.74
CA GLY A 216 20.53 -4.44 24.47
C GLY A 216 19.17 -4.85 23.88
N PHE A 217 18.24 -5.36 24.72
CA PHE A 217 16.86 -5.66 24.26
C PHE A 217 16.16 -4.40 23.75
N LEU A 218 16.21 -3.31 24.51
CA LEU A 218 15.59 -2.05 24.12
C LEU A 218 16.12 -1.53 22.78
N LEU A 219 17.43 -1.59 22.58
CA LEU A 219 18.08 -1.05 21.39
C LEU A 219 17.97 -1.99 20.17
N SER A 220 17.67 -3.27 20.36
CA SER A 220 17.56 -4.23 19.25
C SER A 220 16.31 -3.99 18.39
N LEU A 221 15.25 -3.44 18.96
CA LEU A 221 13.97 -3.22 18.29
C LEU A 221 14.00 -1.94 17.43
N SER A 222 13.32 -1.98 16.29
CA SER A 222 13.14 -0.82 15.39
C SER A 222 11.64 -0.61 15.13
N SER A 223 11.20 0.63 14.88
CA SER A 223 9.79 0.94 14.65
C SER A 223 9.28 0.35 13.34
N THR A 224 8.44 -0.67 13.45
CA THR A 224 7.77 -1.32 12.32
C THR A 224 6.85 -0.34 11.61
N ALA A 225 6.07 0.44 12.37
CA ALA A 225 5.13 1.40 11.81
C ALA A 225 5.83 2.54 11.05
N ALA A 226 6.91 3.12 11.59
CA ALA A 226 7.63 4.21 10.93
C ALA A 226 8.34 3.74 9.65
N THR A 227 9.00 2.57 9.70
CA THR A 227 9.71 2.03 8.53
C THR A 227 8.77 1.59 7.43
N THR A 228 7.69 0.88 7.77
CA THR A 228 6.70 0.40 6.80
C THR A 228 5.99 1.57 6.14
N LYS A 229 5.56 2.58 6.91
CA LYS A 229 4.92 3.77 6.35
C LYS A 229 5.81 4.48 5.34
N ILE A 230 7.07 4.75 5.67
CA ILE A 230 8.02 5.41 4.75
C ILE A 230 8.21 4.58 3.46
N LEU A 231 8.34 3.26 3.58
CA LEU A 231 8.50 2.38 2.41
C LEU A 231 7.24 2.32 1.54
N VAL A 232 6.04 2.34 2.16
CA VAL A 232 4.75 2.39 1.44
C VAL A 232 4.58 3.73 0.74
N ASP A 233 4.82 4.85 1.43
CA ASP A 233 4.69 6.21 0.87
C ASP A 233 5.61 6.43 -0.35
N HIS A 234 6.72 5.69 -0.44
CA HIS A 234 7.66 5.73 -1.57
C HIS A 234 7.50 4.56 -2.56
N GLY A 235 6.51 3.65 -2.36
CA GLY A 235 6.31 2.48 -3.22
C GLY A 235 7.42 1.44 -3.18
N GLU A 236 8.26 1.44 -2.12
CA GLU A 236 9.48 0.63 -2.02
C GLU A 236 9.36 -0.61 -1.11
N LEU A 237 8.14 -0.93 -0.64
CA LEU A 237 7.92 -2.08 0.25
C LEU A 237 8.35 -3.41 -0.40
N SER A 238 8.10 -3.57 -1.70
CA SER A 238 8.49 -4.76 -2.49
C SER A 238 9.93 -4.72 -2.99
N ALA A 239 10.63 -3.60 -2.85
CA ALA A 239 12.03 -3.46 -3.25
C ALA A 239 12.95 -4.37 -2.41
N PRO A 240 14.17 -4.72 -2.88
CA PRO A 240 15.07 -5.61 -2.14
C PRO A 240 15.35 -5.16 -0.71
N HIS A 241 15.61 -3.86 -0.48
CA HIS A 241 15.80 -3.31 0.86
C HIS A 241 14.52 -3.30 1.69
N GLY A 242 13.35 -3.05 1.07
CA GLY A 242 12.05 -3.08 1.75
C GLY A 242 11.71 -4.47 2.28
N ARG A 243 11.97 -5.53 1.49
CA ARG A 243 11.78 -6.93 1.94
C ARG A 243 12.70 -7.33 3.08
N ILE A 244 13.93 -6.79 3.14
CA ILE A 244 14.86 -7.02 4.24
C ILE A 244 14.32 -6.34 5.51
N VAL A 245 13.95 -5.06 5.41
CA VAL A 245 13.38 -4.29 6.51
C VAL A 245 12.16 -5.00 7.08
N LEU A 246 11.21 -5.39 6.22
CA LEU A 246 10.00 -6.10 6.64
C LEU A 246 10.34 -7.43 7.33
N GLY A 247 11.25 -8.24 6.77
CA GLY A 247 11.64 -9.52 7.35
C GLY A 247 12.35 -9.38 8.70
N ILE A 248 13.21 -8.37 8.87
CA ILE A 248 13.88 -8.10 10.15
C ILE A 248 12.89 -7.55 11.17
N ASN A 249 11.95 -6.66 10.80
CA ASN A 249 10.92 -6.15 11.70
C ASN A 249 10.05 -7.30 12.24
N ILE A 250 9.59 -8.21 11.38
CA ILE A 250 8.83 -9.40 11.81
C ILE A 250 9.65 -10.24 12.82
N ALA A 251 10.95 -10.38 12.60
CA ALA A 251 11.81 -11.11 13.54
C ALA A 251 11.95 -10.37 14.89
N GLN A 252 12.03 -9.04 14.87
CA GLN A 252 12.06 -8.21 16.06
C GLN A 252 10.74 -8.32 16.85
N ASP A 253 9.60 -8.22 16.19
CA ASP A 253 8.28 -8.34 16.80
C ASP A 253 8.11 -9.73 17.48
N LEU A 254 8.58 -10.79 16.82
CA LEU A 254 8.63 -12.13 17.43
C LEU A 254 9.61 -12.24 18.59
N ALA A 255 10.73 -11.51 18.55
CA ALA A 255 11.75 -11.52 19.60
C ALA A 255 11.30 -10.79 20.89
N VAL A 256 10.32 -9.89 20.81
CA VAL A 256 9.74 -9.22 21.98
C VAL A 256 9.23 -10.23 23.01
N VAL A 257 8.65 -11.36 22.54
CA VAL A 257 8.10 -12.41 23.43
C VAL A 257 9.18 -13.02 24.34
N PRO A 258 10.26 -13.63 23.82
CA PRO A 258 11.31 -14.15 24.67
C PRO A 258 11.99 -13.05 25.50
N MET A 259 12.08 -11.81 25.00
CA MET A 259 12.61 -10.70 25.80
C MET A 259 11.75 -10.42 27.02
N ILE A 260 10.41 -10.33 26.89
CA ILE A 260 9.50 -10.15 28.03
C ILE A 260 9.58 -11.33 29.00
N LEU A 261 9.70 -12.55 28.50
CA LEU A 261 9.83 -13.76 29.33
C LEU A 261 11.14 -13.78 30.15
N LEU A 262 12.21 -13.19 29.62
CA LEU A 262 13.51 -13.13 30.29
C LEU A 262 13.60 -11.98 31.31
N LEU A 263 12.71 -10.95 31.27
CA LEU A 263 12.79 -9.80 32.19
C LEU A 263 12.79 -10.19 33.66
N PRO A 264 11.93 -11.10 34.18
CA PRO A 264 11.95 -11.50 35.57
C PRO A 264 13.25 -12.20 36.00
N MET A 265 13.94 -12.86 35.05
CA MET A 265 15.21 -13.54 35.32
C MET A 265 16.39 -12.55 35.35
N LEU A 266 16.26 -11.40 34.71
CA LEU A 266 17.27 -10.33 34.71
C LEU A 266 17.12 -9.39 35.92
N GLY A 267 15.94 -9.34 36.56
CA GLY A 267 15.68 -8.47 37.71
C GLY A 267 16.54 -8.80 38.94
N THR A 268 16.71 -7.81 39.82
CA THR A 268 17.61 -7.88 41.00
C THR A 268 17.20 -8.91 42.05
N GLN A 269 15.96 -9.41 41.99
CA GLN A 269 15.47 -10.46 42.89
C GLN A 269 15.84 -11.90 42.41
N GLY A 270 16.57 -12.03 41.30
CA GLY A 270 16.90 -13.33 40.66
C GLY A 270 18.18 -14.03 41.16
N GLY A 271 18.85 -13.53 42.21
CA GLY A 271 20.14 -14.08 42.68
C GLY A 271 20.07 -15.39 43.47
N ASP A 272 18.92 -15.81 43.96
CA ASP A 272 18.78 -17.07 44.71
C ASP A 272 18.43 -18.22 43.77
N SER A 273 19.06 -19.37 43.97
CA SER A 273 18.77 -20.62 43.24
C SER A 273 17.29 -21.04 43.28
N GLY A 274 16.53 -20.54 44.25
CA GLY A 274 15.07 -20.66 44.33
C GLY A 274 14.31 -19.87 43.21
N SER A 275 14.88 -18.78 42.72
CA SER A 275 14.23 -17.94 41.70
C SER A 275 14.30 -18.58 40.30
N VAL A 276 15.37 -19.28 39.98
CA VAL A 276 15.51 -20.00 38.68
C VAL A 276 14.49 -21.14 38.61
N LEU A 277 14.33 -21.92 39.69
CA LEU A 277 13.33 -22.99 39.75
C LEU A 277 11.90 -22.45 39.68
N ALA A 278 11.62 -21.33 40.34
CA ALA A 278 10.33 -20.65 40.28
C ALA A 278 10.06 -20.12 38.86
N SER A 279 11.05 -19.56 38.17
CA SER A 279 10.95 -19.09 36.78
C SER A 279 10.71 -20.26 35.82
N LEU A 280 11.40 -21.39 35.97
CA LEU A 280 11.17 -22.60 35.18
C LEU A 280 9.76 -23.17 35.43
N ARG A 281 9.30 -23.19 36.66
CA ARG A 281 7.93 -23.59 37.00
C ARG A 281 6.90 -22.68 36.33
N ASN A 282 7.09 -21.37 36.40
CA ASN A 282 6.16 -20.40 35.80
C ASN A 282 6.17 -20.50 34.28
N LEU A 283 7.32 -20.77 33.67
CA LEU A 283 7.43 -21.05 32.23
C LEU A 283 6.69 -22.35 31.84
N GLY A 284 6.83 -23.40 32.65
CA GLY A 284 6.09 -24.65 32.48
C GLY A 284 4.57 -24.43 32.59
N LEU A 285 4.13 -23.67 33.61
CA LEU A 285 2.71 -23.31 33.76
C LEU A 285 2.21 -22.45 32.59
N LEU A 286 3.03 -21.51 32.11
CA LEU A 286 2.69 -20.73 30.91
C LEU A 286 2.49 -21.63 29.68
N ALA A 287 3.38 -22.60 29.46
CA ALA A 287 3.23 -23.55 28.35
C ALA A 287 1.92 -24.32 28.46
N VAL A 288 1.54 -24.77 29.65
CA VAL A 288 0.24 -25.43 29.91
C VAL A 288 -0.93 -24.50 29.58
N VAL A 289 -0.85 -23.23 30.04
CA VAL A 289 -1.91 -22.23 29.76
C VAL A 289 -2.02 -21.98 28.26
N VAL A 290 -0.90 -21.82 27.55
CA VAL A 290 -0.89 -21.60 26.09
C VAL A 290 -1.51 -22.81 25.35
N VAL A 291 -1.17 -24.03 25.74
CA VAL A 291 -1.77 -25.24 25.15
C VAL A 291 -3.27 -25.30 25.43
N ALA A 292 -3.68 -25.10 26.68
CA ALA A 292 -5.10 -25.07 27.07
C ALA A 292 -5.85 -23.97 26.31
N ALA A 293 -5.31 -22.77 26.23
CA ALA A 293 -5.89 -21.66 25.49
C ALA A 293 -6.01 -21.98 23.99
N ARG A 294 -4.99 -22.62 23.40
CA ARG A 294 -5.03 -23.04 21.97
C ARG A 294 -6.14 -24.05 21.69
N LEU A 295 -6.35 -24.97 22.63
CA LEU A 295 -7.43 -25.96 22.50
C LEU A 295 -8.81 -25.33 22.68
N LEU A 296 -8.92 -24.30 23.53
CA LEU A 296 -10.18 -23.68 23.92
C LEU A 296 -10.62 -22.58 22.93
N VAL A 297 -9.68 -21.82 22.36
CA VAL A 297 -10.00 -20.69 21.48
C VAL A 297 -10.79 -21.08 20.25
N ARG A 298 -10.43 -22.19 19.59
CA ARG A 298 -11.09 -22.63 18.35
C ARG A 298 -12.56 -23.00 18.53
N PRO A 299 -12.98 -23.83 19.52
CA PRO A 299 -14.39 -24.15 19.72
C PRO A 299 -15.21 -22.95 20.20
N LEU A 300 -14.66 -22.12 21.11
CA LEU A 300 -15.34 -20.91 21.59
C LEU A 300 -15.57 -19.91 20.45
N LEU A 301 -14.54 -19.67 19.65
CA LEU A 301 -14.60 -18.73 18.51
C LEU A 301 -15.66 -19.20 17.49
N ARG A 302 -15.72 -20.52 17.19
CA ARG A 302 -16.76 -21.08 16.32
C ARG A 302 -18.15 -20.91 16.89
N LEU A 303 -18.30 -21.07 18.21
CA LEU A 303 -19.60 -20.87 18.89
C LEU A 303 -20.08 -19.44 18.72
N VAL A 304 -19.22 -18.46 19.00
CA VAL A 304 -19.52 -17.03 18.88
C VAL A 304 -19.75 -16.62 17.41
N ALA A 305 -18.91 -17.05 16.49
CA ALA A 305 -19.01 -16.72 15.08
C ALA A 305 -20.30 -17.26 14.43
N ARG A 306 -20.83 -18.41 14.91
CA ARG A 306 -22.11 -18.97 14.45
C ARG A 306 -23.31 -18.05 14.75
N THR A 307 -23.23 -17.21 15.77
CA THR A 307 -24.30 -16.27 16.11
C THR A 307 -24.44 -15.15 15.07
N ARG A 308 -23.43 -14.92 14.24
CA ARG A 308 -23.34 -13.81 13.27
C ARG A 308 -23.60 -12.43 13.90
N ASN A 309 -23.42 -12.31 15.22
CA ASN A 309 -23.58 -11.06 15.95
C ASN A 309 -22.21 -10.41 16.18
N ARG A 310 -22.02 -9.22 15.63
CA ARG A 310 -20.78 -8.44 15.73
C ARG A 310 -20.46 -8.05 17.16
N GLU A 311 -21.45 -7.65 17.94
CA GLU A 311 -21.27 -7.22 19.34
C GLU A 311 -20.73 -8.36 20.20
N LEU A 312 -21.31 -9.58 20.06
CA LEU A 312 -20.82 -10.76 20.76
C LEU A 312 -19.40 -11.13 20.34
N PHE A 313 -19.05 -10.92 19.08
CA PHE A 313 -17.70 -11.19 18.59
C PHE A 313 -16.67 -10.22 19.22
N VAL A 314 -16.98 -8.92 19.27
CA VAL A 314 -16.12 -7.91 19.92
C VAL A 314 -15.98 -8.17 21.42
N LEU A 315 -17.09 -8.48 22.11
CA LEU A 315 -17.05 -8.84 23.53
C LEU A 315 -16.23 -10.10 23.78
N PHE A 316 -16.32 -11.09 22.90
CA PHE A 316 -15.48 -12.29 22.98
C PHE A 316 -13.98 -11.94 22.84
N LEU A 317 -13.60 -11.09 21.88
CA LEU A 317 -12.20 -10.65 21.73
C LEU A 317 -11.68 -9.96 22.99
N ALA A 318 -12.47 -9.05 23.57
CA ALA A 318 -12.12 -8.37 24.80
C ALA A 318 -12.01 -9.36 25.99
N MET A 319 -13.00 -10.23 26.15
CA MET A 319 -12.98 -11.28 27.16
C MET A 319 -11.75 -12.18 27.02
N TRP A 320 -11.45 -12.65 25.80
CA TRP A 320 -10.31 -13.52 25.51
C TRP A 320 -8.98 -12.85 25.84
N CYS A 321 -8.78 -11.62 25.38
CA CYS A 321 -7.61 -10.80 25.68
C CYS A 321 -7.41 -10.63 27.19
N LEU A 322 -8.43 -10.13 27.90
CA LEU A 322 -8.36 -9.85 29.33
C LEU A 322 -8.21 -11.11 30.17
N SER A 323 -8.90 -12.20 29.82
CA SER A 323 -8.80 -13.47 30.56
C SER A 323 -7.38 -14.00 30.51
N LEU A 324 -6.73 -14.01 29.34
CA LEU A 324 -5.39 -14.53 29.21
C LEU A 324 -4.37 -13.58 29.88
N ALA A 325 -4.58 -12.27 29.78
CA ALA A 325 -3.76 -11.27 30.49
C ALA A 325 -3.82 -11.45 32.02
N VAL A 326 -5.02 -11.65 32.58
CA VAL A 326 -5.19 -11.88 34.02
C VAL A 326 -4.59 -13.22 34.45
N VAL A 327 -4.77 -14.29 33.68
CA VAL A 327 -4.17 -15.59 33.97
C VAL A 327 -2.65 -15.52 34.02
N THR A 328 -2.02 -14.88 33.04
CA THR A 328 -0.54 -14.71 33.03
C THR A 328 -0.07 -13.83 34.18
N SER A 329 -0.79 -12.78 34.54
CA SER A 329 -0.50 -11.93 35.68
C SER A 329 -0.52 -12.72 37.01
N LYS A 330 -1.51 -13.61 37.21
CA LYS A 330 -1.57 -14.49 38.38
C LYS A 330 -0.42 -15.50 38.45
N LEU A 331 0.21 -15.81 37.30
CA LEU A 331 1.43 -16.66 37.25
C LEU A 331 2.71 -15.86 37.51
N GLY A 332 2.62 -14.57 37.89
CA GLY A 332 3.77 -13.70 38.14
C GLY A 332 4.41 -13.16 36.85
N LEU A 333 3.72 -13.25 35.72
CA LEU A 333 4.11 -12.70 34.42
C LEU A 333 3.36 -11.38 34.14
N SER A 334 3.73 -10.66 33.09
CA SER A 334 3.04 -9.40 32.78
C SER A 334 1.67 -9.61 32.12
N LEU A 335 0.72 -8.69 32.40
CA LEU A 335 -0.56 -8.59 31.70
C LEU A 335 -0.37 -8.49 30.17
N ALA A 336 0.62 -7.71 29.78
CA ALA A 336 1.00 -7.44 28.40
C ALA A 336 1.39 -8.72 27.63
N LEU A 337 2.12 -9.63 28.26
CA LEU A 337 2.48 -10.93 27.68
C LEU A 337 1.24 -11.79 27.40
N GLY A 338 0.31 -11.83 28.37
CA GLY A 338 -0.93 -12.61 28.21
C GLY A 338 -1.79 -12.10 27.06
N ALA A 339 -1.93 -10.79 26.94
CA ALA A 339 -2.64 -10.15 25.83
C ALA A 339 -1.98 -10.46 24.47
N PHE A 340 -0.66 -10.37 24.40
CA PHE A 340 0.08 -10.72 23.17
C PHE A 340 -0.12 -12.19 22.77
N LEU A 341 -0.03 -13.11 23.72
CA LEU A 341 -0.29 -14.53 23.47
C LEU A 341 -1.74 -14.78 23.04
N ALA A 342 -2.70 -14.07 23.64
CA ALA A 342 -4.10 -14.12 23.21
C ALA A 342 -4.27 -13.72 21.74
N GLY A 343 -3.55 -12.69 21.29
CA GLY A 343 -3.52 -12.25 19.90
C GLY A 343 -2.92 -13.29 18.96
N ILE A 344 -1.75 -13.84 19.27
CA ILE A 344 -1.09 -14.88 18.45
C ILE A 344 -1.97 -16.12 18.31
N LEU A 345 -2.64 -16.55 19.39
CA LEU A 345 -3.53 -17.72 19.34
C LEU A 345 -4.74 -17.50 18.43
N LEU A 346 -5.23 -16.27 18.33
CA LEU A 346 -6.28 -15.87 17.39
C LEU A 346 -5.76 -15.69 15.96
N ALA A 347 -4.50 -15.28 15.79
CA ALA A 347 -3.87 -15.15 14.48
C ALA A 347 -3.80 -16.48 13.71
N ASP A 348 -3.76 -17.63 14.42
CA ASP A 348 -3.81 -19.00 13.86
C ASP A 348 -5.25 -19.49 13.59
N SER A 349 -6.26 -18.62 13.58
CA SER A 349 -7.66 -18.97 13.37
C SER A 349 -8.20 -18.52 12.01
N ASP A 350 -9.25 -19.21 11.54
CA ASP A 350 -9.97 -18.85 10.30
C ASP A 350 -10.63 -17.44 10.39
N TYR A 351 -10.77 -16.90 11.60
CA TYR A 351 -11.41 -15.59 11.88
C TYR A 351 -10.40 -14.47 12.11
N HIS A 352 -9.12 -14.71 11.84
CA HIS A 352 -8.03 -13.74 12.01
C HIS A 352 -8.35 -12.37 11.41
N SER A 353 -8.76 -12.32 10.12
CA SER A 353 -9.02 -11.06 9.43
C SER A 353 -10.16 -10.27 10.07
N GLN A 354 -11.21 -10.96 10.54
CA GLN A 354 -12.32 -10.32 11.25
C GLN A 354 -11.86 -9.81 12.62
N ALA A 355 -11.11 -10.62 13.38
CA ALA A 355 -10.60 -10.24 14.68
C ALA A 355 -9.67 -9.01 14.59
N ALA A 356 -8.78 -8.98 13.59
CA ALA A 356 -7.90 -7.86 13.33
C ALA A 356 -8.68 -6.57 13.00
N ALA A 357 -9.67 -6.66 12.11
CA ALA A 357 -10.50 -5.51 11.73
C ALA A 357 -11.32 -4.94 12.90
N GLU A 358 -11.84 -5.81 13.80
CA GLU A 358 -12.58 -5.35 14.96
C GLU A 358 -11.66 -4.82 16.09
N ALA A 359 -10.43 -5.30 16.19
CA ALA A 359 -9.44 -4.82 17.17
C ALA A 359 -8.78 -3.50 16.76
N GLU A 360 -8.69 -3.18 15.46
CA GLU A 360 -7.96 -2.02 14.93
C GLU A 360 -8.40 -0.68 15.53
N PRO A 361 -9.70 -0.33 15.64
CA PRO A 361 -10.12 0.94 16.22
C PRO A 361 -9.71 1.11 17.69
N PHE A 362 -9.76 0.03 18.46
CA PHE A 362 -9.34 0.03 19.86
C PHE A 362 -7.82 0.17 19.96
N ARG A 363 -7.07 -0.57 19.15
CA ARG A 363 -5.61 -0.42 19.06
C ARG A 363 -5.22 1.03 18.80
N ASP A 364 -5.80 1.69 17.80
CA ASP A 364 -5.44 3.04 17.42
C ASP A 364 -5.78 4.07 18.51
N ALA A 365 -6.94 3.95 19.15
CA ALA A 365 -7.34 4.81 20.26
C ALA A 365 -6.41 4.64 21.47
N PHE A 366 -6.18 3.42 21.91
CA PHE A 366 -5.36 3.14 23.09
C PHE A 366 -3.85 3.33 22.84
N ALA A 367 -3.37 3.05 21.60
CA ALA A 367 -2.00 3.36 21.21
C ALA A 367 -1.72 4.87 21.27
N SER A 368 -2.67 5.71 20.88
CA SER A 368 -2.50 7.16 20.98
C SER A 368 -2.32 7.60 22.42
N LEU A 369 -3.12 7.09 23.38
CA LEU A 369 -3.00 7.37 24.81
C LEU A 369 -1.66 6.88 25.37
N PHE A 370 -1.22 5.69 24.96
CA PHE A 370 0.07 5.13 25.37
C PHE A 370 1.24 6.01 24.91
N PHE A 371 1.28 6.39 23.64
CA PHE A 371 2.37 7.23 23.13
C PHE A 371 2.36 8.64 23.73
N VAL A 372 1.18 9.21 23.99
CA VAL A 372 1.08 10.48 24.72
C VAL A 372 1.59 10.34 26.14
N SER A 373 1.23 9.28 26.86
CA SER A 373 1.75 9.02 28.20
C SER A 373 3.28 8.92 28.23
N ILE A 374 3.87 8.24 27.23
CA ILE A 374 5.34 8.20 27.07
C ILE A 374 5.90 9.57 26.75
N GLY A 375 5.24 10.34 25.89
CA GLY A 375 5.63 11.71 25.58
C GLY A 375 5.65 12.59 26.81
N MET A 376 4.71 12.42 27.75
CA MET A 376 4.70 13.15 29.04
C MET A 376 5.88 12.83 29.94
N LEU A 377 6.48 11.64 29.80
CA LEU A 377 7.70 11.26 30.55
C LEU A 377 8.97 11.84 29.93
N PHE A 378 8.87 12.44 28.74
CA PHE A 378 10.01 13.05 28.08
C PHE A 378 10.43 14.33 28.77
N ASP A 379 11.61 14.32 29.37
CA ASP A 379 12.21 15.47 30.05
C ASP A 379 13.25 16.15 29.13
N TRP A 380 12.84 17.25 28.50
CA TRP A 380 13.73 18.02 27.63
C TRP A 380 14.93 18.63 28.37
N ARG A 381 14.83 18.80 29.70
CA ARG A 381 15.92 19.28 30.54
C ARG A 381 17.13 18.35 30.52
N THR A 382 16.90 17.05 30.30
CA THR A 382 17.98 16.06 30.13
C THR A 382 18.87 16.42 28.94
N ILE A 383 18.30 16.97 27.86
CA ILE A 383 19.07 17.42 26.68
C ILE A 383 19.97 18.60 27.04
N VAL A 384 19.43 19.56 27.83
CA VAL A 384 20.17 20.77 28.23
C VAL A 384 21.23 20.45 29.27
N GLN A 385 20.92 19.56 30.25
CA GLN A 385 21.84 19.21 31.35
C GLN A 385 22.98 18.30 30.88
N SER A 386 22.75 17.44 29.90
CA SER A 386 23.73 16.46 29.43
C SER A 386 23.73 16.31 27.91
N PRO A 387 23.97 17.40 27.14
CA PRO A 387 23.89 17.37 25.68
C PRO A 387 24.89 16.41 25.05
N GLY A 388 26.08 16.31 25.61
CA GLY A 388 27.12 15.39 25.12
C GLY A 388 26.72 13.92 25.29
N THR A 389 26.13 13.56 26.43
CA THR A 389 25.66 12.18 26.71
C THR A 389 24.53 11.80 25.75
N VAL A 390 23.55 12.69 25.57
CA VAL A 390 22.42 12.45 24.65
C VAL A 390 22.89 12.33 23.20
N ALA A 391 23.77 13.23 22.75
CA ALA A 391 24.31 13.20 21.40
C ALA A 391 25.15 11.93 21.15
N LEU A 392 26.00 11.55 22.11
CA LEU A 392 26.83 10.35 22.01
C LEU A 392 25.95 9.08 21.98
N ALA A 393 24.96 9.00 22.87
CA ALA A 393 24.04 7.86 22.93
C ALA A 393 23.20 7.75 21.64
N LEU A 394 22.67 8.87 21.12
CA LEU A 394 21.96 8.89 19.85
C LEU A 394 22.85 8.45 18.69
N ALA A 395 24.08 8.97 18.62
CA ALA A 395 25.06 8.58 17.61
C ALA A 395 25.42 7.09 17.71
N ALA A 396 25.64 6.59 18.93
CA ALA A 396 25.93 5.18 19.18
C ALA A 396 24.78 4.26 18.74
N VAL A 397 23.53 4.65 19.00
CA VAL A 397 22.35 3.91 18.55
C VAL A 397 22.27 3.89 17.02
N VAL A 398 22.32 5.06 16.38
CA VAL A 398 22.17 5.17 14.92
C VAL A 398 23.32 4.45 14.21
N VAL A 399 24.56 4.68 14.61
CA VAL A 399 25.72 4.04 14.00
C VAL A 399 25.77 2.55 14.31
N GLY A 400 25.58 2.17 15.57
CA GLY A 400 25.62 0.77 16.01
C GLY A 400 24.57 -0.08 15.31
N LYS A 401 23.30 0.37 15.27
CA LYS A 401 22.24 -0.33 14.56
C LYS A 401 22.49 -0.38 13.05
N THR A 402 22.98 0.72 12.47
CA THR A 402 23.36 0.73 11.03
C THR A 402 24.38 -0.35 10.73
N LEU A 403 25.44 -0.47 11.55
CA LEU A 403 26.48 -1.49 11.34
C LEU A 403 25.96 -2.91 11.49
N VAL A 404 25.14 -3.17 12.51
CA VAL A 404 24.57 -4.51 12.75
C VAL A 404 23.61 -4.91 11.64
N VAL A 405 22.71 -4.00 11.21
CA VAL A 405 21.79 -4.27 10.08
C VAL A 405 22.55 -4.44 8.77
N MET A 406 23.64 -3.69 8.53
CA MET A 406 24.51 -3.89 7.38
C MET A 406 25.15 -5.29 7.41
N LEU A 407 25.58 -5.76 8.58
CA LEU A 407 26.12 -7.11 8.76
C LEU A 407 25.06 -8.18 8.51
N ALA A 408 23.88 -8.02 9.06
CA ALA A 408 22.74 -8.93 8.85
C ALA A 408 22.37 -9.02 7.36
N ALA A 409 22.26 -7.88 6.68
CA ALA A 409 21.98 -7.84 5.25
C ALA A 409 23.15 -8.38 4.38
N ARG A 410 24.39 -8.31 4.87
CA ARG A 410 25.55 -8.96 4.23
C ARG A 410 25.41 -10.48 4.26
N GLN A 411 24.98 -11.06 5.37
CA GLN A 411 24.75 -12.51 5.49
C GLN A 411 23.64 -13.01 4.54
N LEU A 412 22.74 -12.12 4.14
CA LEU A 412 21.73 -12.41 3.12
C LEU A 412 22.24 -12.27 1.68
N GLY A 413 23.54 -11.98 1.47
CA GLY A 413 24.17 -11.85 0.15
C GLY A 413 23.75 -10.59 -0.61
N GLN A 414 23.32 -9.53 0.08
CA GLN A 414 22.81 -8.33 -0.58
C GLN A 414 23.93 -7.36 -0.99
N PRO A 415 23.77 -6.61 -2.10
CA PRO A 415 24.75 -5.63 -2.54
C PRO A 415 24.85 -4.45 -1.56
N GLY A 416 26.00 -3.75 -1.55
CA GLY A 416 26.31 -2.68 -0.59
C GLY A 416 25.27 -1.58 -0.48
N TRP A 417 24.74 -1.13 -1.60
CA TRP A 417 23.72 -0.08 -1.64
C TRP A 417 22.37 -0.51 -1.03
N VAL A 418 21.97 -1.80 -1.22
CA VAL A 418 20.75 -2.36 -0.58
C VAL A 418 20.96 -2.45 0.92
N ARG A 419 22.13 -2.94 1.35
CA ARG A 419 22.48 -3.05 2.79
C ARG A 419 22.41 -1.69 3.48
N LEU A 420 23.02 -0.66 2.86
CA LEU A 420 23.05 0.70 3.41
C LEU A 420 21.65 1.31 3.52
N ARG A 421 20.80 1.13 2.49
CA ARG A 421 19.41 1.61 2.53
C ARG A 421 18.61 0.93 3.63
N ALA A 422 18.64 -0.40 3.72
CA ALA A 422 17.96 -1.13 4.77
C ALA A 422 18.45 -0.70 6.16
N ALA A 423 19.76 -0.57 6.35
CA ALA A 423 20.36 -0.23 7.62
C ALA A 423 19.95 1.17 8.12
N LEU A 424 20.04 2.19 7.28
CA LEU A 424 19.66 3.55 7.66
C LEU A 424 18.14 3.70 7.85
N THR A 425 17.33 2.91 7.15
CA THR A 425 15.88 2.88 7.38
C THR A 425 15.52 2.29 8.74
N MET A 426 16.35 1.40 9.30
CA MET A 426 16.13 0.71 10.57
C MET A 426 16.99 1.22 11.74
N ALA A 427 17.69 2.32 11.59
CA ALA A 427 18.66 2.81 12.56
C ALA A 427 18.04 3.42 13.83
N GLN A 428 16.73 3.54 13.91
CA GLN A 428 15.99 4.06 15.06
C GLN A 428 15.58 2.96 16.06
N VAL A 429 15.22 3.38 17.27
CA VAL A 429 14.59 2.54 18.30
C VAL A 429 13.12 2.29 17.94
N GLY A 430 12.54 1.17 18.37
CA GLY A 430 11.15 0.80 18.08
C GLY A 430 10.17 1.18 19.18
N GLU A 431 8.88 1.17 18.84
CA GLU A 431 7.78 1.42 19.79
C GLU A 431 7.70 0.38 20.91
N PHE A 432 8.04 -0.88 20.64
CA PHE A 432 8.04 -1.93 21.67
C PHE A 432 9.11 -1.75 22.75
N SER A 433 10.14 -0.97 22.45
CA SER A 433 11.15 -0.63 23.46
C SER A 433 10.54 0.17 24.61
N PHE A 434 9.54 1.02 24.35
CA PHE A 434 8.84 1.74 25.41
C PHE A 434 7.99 0.80 26.29
N VAL A 435 7.39 -0.23 25.71
CA VAL A 435 6.69 -1.27 26.46
C VAL A 435 7.66 -2.03 27.37
N LEU A 436 8.82 -2.42 26.82
CA LEU A 436 9.86 -3.10 27.59
C LEU A 436 10.41 -2.23 28.73
N VAL A 437 10.60 -0.92 28.52
CA VAL A 437 11.00 0.02 29.58
C VAL A 437 10.03 0.01 30.75
N GLN A 438 8.71 0.06 30.48
CA GLN A 438 7.69 0.04 31.52
C GLN A 438 7.71 -1.28 32.30
N LEU A 439 7.93 -2.41 31.62
CA LEU A 439 8.05 -3.71 32.25
C LEU A 439 9.38 -3.86 33.02
N GLY A 440 10.48 -3.38 32.45
CA GLY A 440 11.80 -3.41 33.10
C GLY A 440 11.91 -2.53 34.33
N LYS A 441 11.15 -1.42 34.38
CA LYS A 441 11.04 -0.56 35.57
C LYS A 441 10.41 -1.31 36.74
N LYS A 442 9.37 -2.12 36.49
CA LYS A 442 8.78 -2.98 37.54
C LYS A 442 9.74 -4.04 38.06
N SER A 443 10.78 -4.38 37.29
CA SER A 443 11.83 -5.36 37.64
C SER A 443 13.13 -4.69 38.11
N GLU A 444 13.14 -3.38 38.36
CA GLU A 444 14.29 -2.57 38.80
C GLU A 444 15.55 -2.70 37.91
N LEU A 445 15.37 -2.99 36.63
CA LEU A 445 16.45 -3.18 35.64
C LEU A 445 17.06 -1.88 35.14
N LEU A 446 16.36 -0.75 35.29
CA LEU A 446 16.77 0.54 34.77
C LEU A 446 16.60 1.64 35.85
N GLY A 447 17.69 2.31 36.18
CA GLY A 447 17.65 3.49 37.05
C GLY A 447 17.04 4.71 36.33
N ASP A 448 16.44 5.62 37.11
CA ASP A 448 15.71 6.79 36.58
C ASP A 448 16.53 7.65 35.61
N GLN A 449 17.84 7.77 35.82
CA GLN A 449 18.70 8.55 34.92
C GLN A 449 18.85 7.87 33.55
N HIS A 450 19.05 6.55 33.53
CA HIS A 450 19.19 5.78 32.30
C HIS A 450 17.85 5.74 31.53
N GLU A 451 16.73 5.62 32.25
CA GLU A 451 15.38 5.71 31.69
C GLU A 451 15.18 7.04 30.96
N ARG A 452 15.45 8.19 31.61
CA ARG A 452 15.31 9.52 31.00
C ARG A 452 16.17 9.67 29.75
N VAL A 453 17.45 9.29 29.82
CA VAL A 453 18.33 9.36 28.62
C VAL A 453 17.83 8.46 27.51
N PHE A 454 17.41 7.22 27.84
CA PHE A 454 16.86 6.30 26.85
C PHE A 454 15.61 6.85 26.18
N LEU A 455 14.64 7.39 26.93
CA LEU A 455 13.41 7.96 26.39
C LEU A 455 13.70 9.12 25.43
N VAL A 456 14.61 10.02 25.81
CA VAL A 456 15.03 11.13 24.95
C VAL A 456 15.67 10.61 23.66
N VAL A 457 16.61 9.67 23.75
CA VAL A 457 17.29 9.09 22.58
C VAL A 457 16.31 8.33 21.70
N ALA A 458 15.36 7.57 22.27
CA ALA A 458 14.36 6.83 21.53
C ALA A 458 13.46 7.77 20.73
N VAL A 459 12.91 8.83 21.36
CA VAL A 459 12.06 9.82 20.68
C VAL A 459 12.82 10.53 19.55
N LEU A 460 14.06 10.99 19.83
CA LEU A 460 14.90 11.66 18.83
C LEU A 460 15.26 10.72 17.66
N SER A 461 15.57 9.44 17.96
CA SER A 461 15.91 8.46 16.92
C SER A 461 14.73 8.13 16.01
N ILE A 462 13.52 7.95 16.55
CA ILE A 462 12.30 7.73 15.76
C ILE A 462 12.01 8.97 14.91
N SER A 463 12.12 10.18 15.51
CA SER A 463 11.89 11.44 14.78
C SER A 463 12.89 11.67 13.64
N SER A 464 14.09 11.11 13.74
CA SER A 464 15.12 11.19 12.71
C SER A 464 14.90 10.23 11.53
N THR A 465 13.94 9.30 11.60
CA THR A 465 13.72 8.26 10.59
C THR A 465 13.58 8.80 9.15
N PRO A 466 12.78 9.86 8.88
CA PRO A 466 12.67 10.39 7.53
C PRO A 466 13.99 10.97 7.00
N ALA A 467 14.77 11.60 7.89
CA ALA A 467 16.09 12.14 7.52
C ALA A 467 17.10 11.02 7.24
N LEU A 468 17.14 9.99 8.09
CA LEU A 468 18.00 8.81 7.90
C LEU A 468 17.66 8.05 6.62
N TYR A 469 16.37 7.88 6.31
CA TYR A 469 15.92 7.30 5.05
C TYR A 469 16.38 8.13 3.84
N ALA A 470 16.23 9.48 3.89
CA ALA A 470 16.67 10.37 2.82
C ALA A 470 18.20 10.34 2.62
N ILE A 471 18.96 10.30 3.72
CA ILE A 471 20.43 10.12 3.70
C ILE A 471 20.78 8.77 3.08
N GLY A 472 20.10 7.70 3.50
CA GLY A 472 20.29 6.35 2.96
C GLY A 472 20.07 6.29 1.46
N ARG A 473 19.06 6.95 0.95
CA ARG A 473 18.77 7.06 -0.49
C ARG A 473 19.91 7.79 -1.25
N LYS A 474 20.38 8.92 -0.72
CA LYS A 474 21.47 9.70 -1.33
C LYS A 474 22.80 8.95 -1.32
N LEU A 475 23.18 8.36 -0.18
CA LEU A 475 24.43 7.63 -0.04
C LEU A 475 24.44 6.34 -0.87
N ALA A 476 23.32 5.60 -0.91
CA ALA A 476 23.20 4.40 -1.72
C ALA A 476 23.29 4.70 -3.23
N ALA A 477 22.80 5.85 -3.70
CA ALA A 477 22.98 6.29 -5.06
C ALA A 477 24.47 6.49 -5.38
N ARG A 478 25.22 7.19 -4.51
CA ARG A 478 26.68 7.39 -4.66
C ARG A 478 27.47 6.08 -4.63
N THR A 479 27.16 5.17 -3.70
CA THR A 479 27.84 3.87 -3.61
C THR A 479 27.55 2.98 -4.82
N ARG A 480 26.36 3.11 -5.42
CA ARG A 480 26.00 2.44 -6.67
C ARG A 480 26.79 3.00 -7.85
N GLU A 481 26.96 4.32 -7.93
CA GLU A 481 27.76 4.99 -8.95
C GLU A 481 29.26 4.67 -8.81
N ALA A 482 29.80 4.72 -7.59
CA ALA A 482 31.20 4.37 -7.32
C ALA A 482 31.53 2.89 -7.62
N GLY A 483 30.60 1.97 -7.25
CA GLY A 483 30.71 0.55 -7.59
C GLY A 483 30.61 0.28 -9.09
N ALA A 484 29.88 1.12 -9.82
CA ALA A 484 29.83 1.09 -11.28
C ALA A 484 31.14 1.55 -11.92
N ALA A 485 31.74 2.63 -11.39
CA ALA A 485 33.04 3.15 -11.85
C ALA A 485 34.18 2.14 -11.56
N ALA A 486 34.21 1.56 -10.35
CA ALA A 486 35.24 0.57 -10.00
C ALA A 486 35.09 -0.74 -10.82
N GLY A 487 33.87 -1.18 -11.14
CA GLY A 487 33.65 -2.31 -12.03
C GLY A 487 34.03 -2.04 -13.48
N ALA A 488 33.94 -0.79 -13.95
CA ALA A 488 34.42 -0.38 -15.26
C ALA A 488 35.96 -0.36 -15.34
N VAL A 489 36.63 0.05 -14.26
CA VAL A 489 38.10 0.05 -14.18
C VAL A 489 38.67 -1.38 -14.10
N ALA A 490 37.96 -2.28 -13.35
CA ALA A 490 38.34 -3.70 -13.26
C ALA A 490 38.12 -4.47 -14.58
N ALA A 491 37.16 -4.04 -15.39
CA ALA A 491 36.88 -4.65 -16.70
C ALA A 491 37.94 -4.25 -17.78
N HIS A 492 38.79 -3.29 -17.49
CA HIS A 492 39.91 -2.88 -18.41
C HIS A 492 41.25 -3.50 -18.03
N GLY A 493 41.33 -4.30 -16.97
CA GLY A 493 42.57 -4.81 -16.38
C GLY A 493 42.73 -6.32 -16.30
N ASP A 494 41.98 -7.14 -17.03
CA ASP A 494 42.34 -8.55 -17.20
C ASP A 494 41.65 -9.14 -18.43
N GLY A 495 42.42 -9.34 -19.47
CA GLY A 495 42.00 -10.09 -20.63
C GLY A 495 41.92 -11.58 -20.30
N GLY A 496 40.73 -12.14 -20.21
CA GLY A 496 40.58 -13.57 -20.09
C GLY A 496 39.35 -13.99 -19.27
N GLY A 497 38.17 -13.74 -19.73
CA GLY A 497 36.95 -14.24 -19.08
C GLY A 497 35.80 -14.39 -20.07
N HIS A 498 35.62 -15.57 -20.58
CA HIS A 498 34.63 -16.04 -21.56
C HIS A 498 33.30 -15.31 -21.48
N GLY A 499 33.16 -14.22 -22.24
CA GLY A 499 31.88 -13.73 -22.70
C GLY A 499 31.28 -14.82 -23.61
N HIS A 500 30.25 -15.47 -23.15
CA HIS A 500 29.38 -16.18 -24.08
C HIS A 500 28.71 -15.13 -24.95
N HIS A 501 29.39 -14.76 -26.05
CA HIS A 501 28.74 -14.24 -27.22
C HIS A 501 27.94 -15.39 -27.82
N GLY A 502 26.69 -15.58 -27.34
CA GLY A 502 25.71 -16.24 -28.18
C GLY A 502 25.60 -15.48 -29.49
N PRO A 503 25.10 -16.07 -30.58
CA PRO A 503 24.95 -15.40 -31.86
C PRO A 503 24.29 -14.05 -31.61
N ALA A 504 24.89 -12.98 -32.15
CA ALA A 504 24.43 -11.62 -31.90
C ALA A 504 22.96 -11.51 -32.30
N LEU A 505 22.05 -11.51 -31.32
CA LEU A 505 20.63 -11.41 -31.56
C LEU A 505 20.34 -10.11 -32.33
N GLN A 506 19.57 -10.20 -33.39
CA GLN A 506 19.09 -9.07 -34.16
C GLN A 506 17.57 -9.12 -34.17
N ASP A 507 16.93 -7.98 -34.22
CA ASP A 507 15.45 -7.83 -34.22
C ASP A 507 14.78 -8.59 -33.07
N HIS A 508 15.41 -8.58 -31.89
CA HIS A 508 14.99 -9.33 -30.70
C HIS A 508 14.32 -8.44 -29.67
N ALA A 509 13.68 -9.05 -28.71
CA ALA A 509 13.09 -8.40 -27.55
C ALA A 509 14.03 -8.49 -26.34
N ILE A 510 14.15 -7.39 -25.60
CA ILE A 510 14.82 -7.35 -24.29
C ILE A 510 13.75 -7.21 -23.22
N VAL A 511 13.68 -8.19 -22.30
CA VAL A 511 12.76 -8.15 -21.14
C VAL A 511 13.57 -7.82 -19.90
N VAL A 512 13.33 -6.65 -19.31
CA VAL A 512 14.02 -6.20 -18.09
C VAL A 512 13.13 -6.49 -16.87
N GLY A 513 13.57 -7.43 -16.03
CA GLY A 513 12.86 -7.95 -14.87
C GLY A 513 12.13 -9.26 -15.17
N TYR A 514 12.35 -10.30 -14.34
CA TYR A 514 11.73 -11.62 -14.49
C TYR A 514 10.75 -11.91 -13.35
N GLY A 515 10.00 -10.91 -12.95
CA GLY A 515 8.83 -11.03 -12.07
C GLY A 515 7.62 -11.65 -12.82
N PRO A 516 6.42 -11.66 -12.23
CA PRO A 516 5.22 -12.25 -12.87
C PRO A 516 4.97 -11.71 -14.29
N THR A 517 5.05 -10.39 -14.48
CA THR A 517 4.87 -9.75 -15.80
C THR A 517 5.93 -10.18 -16.80
N GLY A 518 7.23 -10.11 -16.40
CA GLY A 518 8.32 -10.49 -17.30
C GLY A 518 8.27 -11.96 -17.69
N ARG A 519 7.88 -12.85 -16.78
CA ARG A 519 7.69 -14.28 -17.07
C ARG A 519 6.58 -14.51 -18.10
N THR A 520 5.44 -13.84 -17.94
CA THR A 520 4.33 -13.97 -18.87
C THR A 520 4.72 -13.49 -20.27
N VAL A 521 5.40 -12.34 -20.36
CA VAL A 521 5.88 -11.80 -21.63
C VAL A 521 6.90 -12.74 -22.28
N ALA A 522 7.89 -13.20 -21.51
CA ALA A 522 8.91 -14.14 -22.00
C ALA A 522 8.31 -15.47 -22.46
N ALA A 523 7.34 -16.02 -21.72
CA ALA A 523 6.64 -17.25 -22.09
C ALA A 523 5.85 -17.09 -23.40
N GLY A 524 5.17 -15.94 -23.59
CA GLY A 524 4.49 -15.62 -24.85
C GLY A 524 5.44 -15.52 -26.04
N MET A 525 6.58 -14.87 -25.86
CA MET A 525 7.62 -14.79 -26.89
C MET A 525 8.20 -16.15 -27.24
N GLN A 526 8.47 -16.98 -26.21
CA GLN A 526 8.95 -18.34 -26.39
C GLN A 526 7.96 -19.20 -27.18
N ALA A 527 6.67 -19.13 -26.85
CA ALA A 527 5.63 -19.90 -27.51
C ALA A 527 5.48 -19.52 -29.01
N LEU A 528 5.78 -18.28 -29.37
CA LEU A 528 5.69 -17.76 -30.74
C LEU A 528 7.04 -17.82 -31.48
N GLY A 529 8.11 -18.32 -30.85
CA GLY A 529 9.44 -18.37 -31.47
C GLY A 529 10.09 -16.99 -31.69
N ILE A 530 9.64 -15.95 -30.99
CA ILE A 530 10.21 -14.60 -31.06
C ILE A 530 11.54 -14.58 -30.30
N PRO A 531 12.65 -14.14 -30.92
CA PRO A 531 13.94 -14.07 -30.24
C PRO A 531 13.89 -13.04 -29.11
N TYR A 532 14.31 -13.46 -27.91
CA TYR A 532 14.35 -12.57 -26.75
C TYR A 532 15.50 -12.87 -25.81
N VAL A 533 15.84 -11.91 -24.96
CA VAL A 533 16.77 -12.06 -23.84
C VAL A 533 16.18 -11.38 -22.61
N VAL A 534 16.37 -12.02 -21.46
CA VAL A 534 15.89 -11.49 -20.18
C VAL A 534 17.04 -10.96 -19.36
N SER A 535 16.89 -9.79 -18.79
CA SER A 535 17.77 -9.23 -17.74
C SER A 535 17.09 -9.32 -16.38
N GLU A 536 17.77 -9.91 -15.40
CA GLU A 536 17.28 -10.01 -14.02
C GLU A 536 18.42 -9.73 -13.05
N MET A 537 18.12 -9.07 -11.92
CA MET A 537 19.10 -8.74 -10.88
C MET A 537 19.20 -9.79 -9.77
N ASN A 538 18.26 -10.70 -9.68
CA ASN A 538 18.26 -11.75 -8.67
C ASN A 538 19.03 -12.97 -9.17
N ALA A 539 20.24 -13.17 -8.64
CA ALA A 539 21.15 -14.26 -9.03
C ALA A 539 20.49 -15.65 -8.88
N ASN A 540 19.68 -15.87 -7.83
CA ASN A 540 19.00 -17.16 -7.62
C ASN A 540 17.95 -17.43 -8.71
N THR A 541 17.21 -16.40 -9.11
CA THR A 541 16.24 -16.49 -10.22
C THR A 541 16.97 -16.78 -11.53
N VAL A 542 18.05 -16.05 -11.80
CA VAL A 542 18.86 -16.27 -13.01
C VAL A 542 19.38 -17.71 -13.07
N GLN A 543 19.96 -18.21 -11.99
CA GLN A 543 20.50 -19.56 -11.94
C GLN A 543 19.41 -20.63 -12.15
N ALA A 544 18.27 -20.48 -11.48
CA ALA A 544 17.17 -21.45 -11.58
C ALA A 544 16.52 -21.47 -12.97
N GLU A 545 16.35 -20.30 -13.59
CA GLU A 545 15.67 -20.21 -14.90
C GLU A 545 16.63 -20.51 -16.06
N LYS A 546 17.91 -20.23 -15.91
CA LYS A 546 18.95 -20.64 -16.88
C LYS A 546 19.04 -22.16 -17.00
N GLN A 547 18.87 -22.89 -15.89
CA GLN A 547 18.81 -24.36 -15.90
C GLN A 547 17.60 -24.90 -16.69
N LYS A 548 16.53 -24.11 -16.82
CA LYS A 548 15.33 -24.44 -17.61
C LYS A 548 15.46 -24.04 -19.09
N GLY A 549 16.60 -23.50 -19.50
CA GLY A 549 16.84 -23.06 -20.88
C GLY A 549 16.33 -21.67 -21.21
N VAL A 550 15.89 -20.86 -20.23
CA VAL A 550 15.47 -19.48 -20.46
C VAL A 550 16.70 -18.62 -20.78
N PRO A 551 16.70 -17.82 -21.86
CA PRO A 551 17.80 -16.90 -22.19
C PRO A 551 17.85 -15.72 -21.23
N ILE A 552 18.33 -15.95 -20.01
CA ILE A 552 18.34 -14.98 -18.90
C ILE A 552 19.76 -14.66 -18.47
N VAL A 553 20.04 -13.39 -18.25
CA VAL A 553 21.36 -12.84 -17.87
C VAL A 553 21.23 -12.07 -16.56
N LEU A 554 22.22 -12.25 -15.67
CA LEU A 554 22.37 -11.45 -14.47
C LEU A 554 22.93 -10.07 -14.85
N SER A 555 22.08 -9.06 -14.93
CA SER A 555 22.53 -7.71 -15.29
C SER A 555 21.66 -6.61 -14.69
N ASP A 556 22.27 -5.44 -14.47
CA ASP A 556 21.60 -4.22 -14.00
C ASP A 556 21.41 -3.25 -15.18
N CYS A 557 20.27 -3.30 -15.83
CA CYS A 557 19.93 -2.45 -16.98
C CYS A 557 19.84 -0.95 -16.67
N THR A 558 19.96 -0.50 -15.41
CA THR A 558 20.14 0.92 -15.11
C THR A 558 21.53 1.43 -15.51
N ARG A 559 22.40 0.53 -15.97
CA ARG A 559 23.75 0.83 -16.49
C ARG A 559 23.76 0.74 -18.02
N MET A 560 24.41 1.72 -18.65
CA MET A 560 24.55 1.77 -20.10
C MET A 560 25.25 0.52 -20.66
N SER A 561 26.34 0.08 -20.02
CA SER A 561 27.11 -1.11 -20.45
C SER A 561 26.31 -2.41 -20.42
N ALA A 562 25.34 -2.53 -19.49
CA ALA A 562 24.47 -3.71 -19.41
C ALA A 562 23.49 -3.76 -20.58
N LEU A 563 22.89 -2.63 -20.96
CA LEU A 563 22.02 -2.53 -22.12
C LEU A 563 22.75 -2.78 -23.42
N GLN A 564 23.99 -2.25 -23.55
CA GLN A 564 24.84 -2.52 -24.70
C GLN A 564 25.24 -4.00 -24.81
N ALA A 565 25.57 -4.64 -23.68
CA ALA A 565 25.87 -6.08 -23.65
C ALA A 565 24.66 -6.96 -24.06
N LEU A 566 23.42 -6.48 -23.82
CA LEU A 566 22.20 -7.13 -24.28
C LEU A 566 21.85 -6.81 -25.74
N GLY A 567 22.63 -5.96 -26.41
CA GLY A 567 22.43 -5.59 -27.81
C GLY A 567 21.24 -4.66 -28.02
N VAL A 568 21.01 -3.69 -27.09
CA VAL A 568 19.87 -2.77 -27.15
C VAL A 568 19.78 -2.02 -28.50
N GLU A 569 20.92 -1.71 -29.11
CA GLU A 569 21.01 -1.01 -30.40
C GLU A 569 20.41 -1.80 -31.57
N ARG A 570 20.27 -3.12 -31.41
CA ARG A 570 19.72 -4.05 -32.41
C ARG A 570 18.40 -4.68 -31.94
N ALA A 571 17.90 -4.23 -30.82
CA ALA A 571 16.63 -4.71 -30.27
C ALA A 571 15.45 -4.01 -30.95
N ARG A 572 14.41 -4.75 -31.28
CA ARG A 572 13.15 -4.21 -31.79
C ARG A 572 12.30 -3.60 -30.69
N ILE A 573 12.28 -4.25 -29.53
CA ILE A 573 11.47 -3.81 -28.38
C ILE A 573 12.22 -4.07 -27.07
N VAL A 574 12.08 -3.12 -26.15
CA VAL A 574 12.54 -3.25 -24.77
C VAL A 574 11.34 -3.18 -23.83
N VAL A 575 11.08 -4.26 -23.11
CA VAL A 575 9.97 -4.38 -22.17
C VAL A 575 10.47 -4.18 -20.75
N LEU A 576 10.07 -3.10 -20.10
CA LEU A 576 10.45 -2.76 -18.73
C LEU A 576 9.40 -3.31 -17.75
N ALA A 577 9.66 -4.50 -17.19
CA ALA A 577 8.76 -5.23 -16.28
C ALA A 577 9.17 -5.12 -14.80
N VAL A 578 9.94 -4.09 -14.44
CA VAL A 578 10.37 -3.81 -13.06
C VAL A 578 9.35 -2.99 -12.30
N ASN A 579 9.32 -3.14 -10.96
CA ASN A 579 8.38 -2.43 -10.08
C ASN A 579 8.93 -1.10 -9.55
N ASP A 580 10.20 -0.80 -9.77
CA ASP A 580 10.86 0.43 -9.33
C ASP A 580 10.72 1.51 -10.41
N SER A 581 9.88 2.50 -10.15
CA SER A 581 9.59 3.61 -11.08
C SER A 581 10.84 4.44 -11.42
N ALA A 582 11.76 4.62 -10.47
CA ALA A 582 13.00 5.35 -10.69
C ALA A 582 13.97 4.56 -11.60
N ALA A 583 14.08 3.24 -11.36
CA ALA A 583 14.86 2.36 -12.24
C ALA A 583 14.26 2.30 -13.65
N THR A 584 12.93 2.15 -13.75
CA THR A 584 12.21 2.12 -15.03
C THR A 584 12.43 3.40 -15.82
N SER A 585 12.33 4.57 -15.18
CA SER A 585 12.59 5.88 -15.81
C SER A 585 14.05 5.99 -16.30
N ARG A 586 15.00 5.54 -15.48
CA ARG A 586 16.42 5.57 -15.84
C ARG A 586 16.72 4.67 -17.03
N ILE A 587 16.16 3.45 -17.05
CA ILE A 587 16.35 2.50 -18.16
C ILE A 587 15.72 3.06 -19.44
N ALA A 588 14.51 3.62 -19.37
CA ALA A 588 13.85 4.25 -20.52
C ALA A 588 14.71 5.38 -21.12
N GLN A 589 15.30 6.25 -20.28
CA GLN A 589 16.21 7.31 -20.73
C GLN A 589 17.45 6.74 -21.45
N LEU A 590 18.05 5.68 -20.88
CA LEU A 590 19.21 5.04 -21.49
C LEU A 590 18.86 4.35 -22.81
N CYS A 591 17.72 3.66 -22.89
CA CYS A 591 17.25 3.08 -24.16
C CYS A 591 17.05 4.16 -25.22
N ARG A 592 16.48 5.31 -24.86
CA ARG A 592 16.30 6.43 -25.79
C ARG A 592 17.61 7.00 -26.30
N GLN A 593 18.66 7.00 -25.46
CA GLN A 593 20.01 7.47 -25.82
C GLN A 593 20.77 6.47 -26.70
N LEU A 594 20.66 5.16 -26.40
CA LEU A 594 21.44 4.11 -27.08
C LEU A 594 20.76 3.57 -28.33
N ALA A 595 19.42 3.49 -28.33
CA ALA A 595 18.63 2.89 -29.38
C ALA A 595 17.35 3.72 -29.59
N PRO A 596 17.41 4.87 -30.28
CA PRO A 596 16.24 5.72 -30.52
C PRO A 596 15.11 5.03 -31.26
N GLU A 597 15.43 4.04 -32.10
CA GLU A 597 14.49 3.28 -32.93
C GLU A 597 13.85 2.11 -32.18
N ALA A 598 14.44 1.66 -31.06
CA ALA A 598 13.87 0.57 -30.29
C ALA A 598 12.58 1.00 -29.58
N HIS A 599 11.51 0.23 -29.73
CA HIS A 599 10.25 0.51 -29.05
C HIS A 599 10.36 0.19 -27.56
N VAL A 600 10.17 1.19 -26.68
CA VAL A 600 10.24 1.01 -25.24
C VAL A 600 8.84 0.91 -24.65
N LEU A 601 8.49 -0.28 -24.16
CA LEU A 601 7.23 -0.57 -23.47
C LEU A 601 7.51 -0.64 -21.98
N ALA A 602 6.91 0.24 -21.20
CA ALA A 602 7.13 0.30 -19.75
C ALA A 602 5.86 -0.07 -18.97
N ARG A 603 6.04 -0.80 -17.90
CA ARG A 603 5.00 -1.03 -16.90
C ARG A 603 5.07 0.07 -15.84
N ALA A 604 3.93 0.69 -15.53
CA ALA A 604 3.74 1.55 -14.36
C ALA A 604 2.92 0.80 -13.30
N VAL A 605 3.19 1.02 -12.02
CA VAL A 605 2.36 0.49 -10.94
C VAL A 605 1.10 1.32 -10.82
N TYR A 606 1.24 2.63 -10.78
CA TYR A 606 0.16 3.60 -10.66
C TYR A 606 -0.04 4.40 -11.95
N THR A 607 -1.28 4.79 -12.23
CA THR A 607 -1.61 5.62 -13.41
C THR A 607 -0.88 6.97 -13.39
N ALA A 608 -0.66 7.55 -12.22
CA ALA A 608 0.05 8.82 -12.06
C ALA A 608 1.53 8.80 -12.53
N GLU A 609 2.16 7.63 -12.61
CA GLU A 609 3.55 7.48 -13.05
C GLU A 609 3.70 7.51 -14.58
N ALA A 610 2.61 7.24 -15.32
CA ALA A 610 2.64 7.03 -16.75
C ALA A 610 3.23 8.22 -17.52
N ASP A 611 2.85 9.45 -17.17
CA ASP A 611 3.34 10.65 -17.85
C ASP A 611 4.82 10.91 -17.56
N GLY A 612 5.28 10.54 -16.37
CA GLY A 612 6.70 10.58 -16.00
C GLY A 612 7.54 9.63 -16.86
N LEU A 613 7.06 8.40 -17.06
CA LEU A 613 7.73 7.39 -17.87
C LEU A 613 7.72 7.72 -19.36
N ARG A 614 6.65 8.29 -19.88
CA ARG A 614 6.61 8.80 -21.29
C ARG A 614 7.63 9.90 -21.49
N ARG A 615 7.73 10.86 -20.57
CA ARG A 615 8.77 11.92 -20.63
C ARG A 615 10.16 11.36 -20.48
N ALA A 616 10.35 10.26 -19.79
CA ALA A 616 11.63 9.56 -19.67
C ALA A 616 12.03 8.80 -20.94
N GLY A 617 11.11 8.63 -21.92
CA GLY A 617 11.42 8.01 -23.21
C GLY A 617 10.71 6.69 -23.48
N ALA A 618 9.77 6.28 -22.63
CA ALA A 618 8.90 5.15 -22.93
C ALA A 618 7.88 5.52 -24.03
N HIS A 619 7.77 4.68 -25.09
CA HIS A 619 6.82 4.87 -26.17
C HIS A 619 5.42 4.51 -25.70
N ASP A 620 5.28 3.34 -25.06
CA ASP A 620 4.04 2.88 -24.46
C ASP A 620 4.23 2.63 -22.96
N VAL A 621 3.19 3.01 -22.19
CA VAL A 621 3.16 2.76 -20.75
C VAL A 621 1.86 2.05 -20.40
N VAL A 622 1.98 0.91 -19.73
CA VAL A 622 0.85 0.10 -19.27
C VAL A 622 0.70 0.29 -17.75
N PRO A 623 -0.25 1.12 -17.30
CA PRO A 623 -0.55 1.27 -15.88
C PRO A 623 -1.29 0.04 -15.36
N GLN A 624 -0.68 -0.69 -14.44
CA GLN A 624 -1.25 -1.94 -13.90
C GLN A 624 -2.59 -1.73 -13.19
N GLU A 625 -2.70 -0.63 -12.45
CA GLU A 625 -3.93 -0.26 -11.75
C GLU A 625 -5.10 -0.04 -12.72
N LEU A 626 -4.87 0.66 -13.82
CA LEU A 626 -5.87 0.92 -14.84
C LEU A 626 -6.28 -0.37 -15.57
N GLU A 627 -5.32 -1.19 -15.99
CA GLU A 627 -5.61 -2.44 -16.69
C GLU A 627 -6.34 -3.46 -15.81
N ALA A 628 -5.99 -3.54 -14.52
CA ALA A 628 -6.75 -4.35 -13.57
C ALA A 628 -8.18 -3.85 -13.39
N SER A 629 -8.38 -2.53 -13.36
CA SER A 629 -9.71 -1.90 -13.27
C SER A 629 -10.53 -2.15 -14.53
N VAL A 630 -9.90 -2.05 -15.69
CA VAL A 630 -10.53 -2.36 -17.01
C VAL A 630 -10.96 -3.81 -17.07
N GLU A 631 -10.11 -4.76 -16.64
CA GLU A 631 -10.47 -6.18 -16.63
C GLU A 631 -11.64 -6.47 -15.68
N MET A 632 -11.66 -5.84 -14.50
CA MET A 632 -12.81 -5.93 -13.58
C MET A 632 -14.08 -5.37 -14.23
N LEU A 633 -14.00 -4.21 -14.88
CA LEU A 633 -15.13 -3.61 -15.59
C LEU A 633 -15.67 -4.54 -16.67
N VAL A 634 -14.80 -5.13 -17.48
CA VAL A 634 -15.17 -6.10 -18.53
C VAL A 634 -15.92 -7.28 -17.94
N ARG A 635 -15.41 -7.88 -16.85
CA ARG A 635 -16.06 -9.02 -16.19
C ARG A 635 -17.43 -8.67 -15.61
N VAL A 636 -17.56 -7.47 -15.02
CA VAL A 636 -18.84 -6.97 -14.49
C VAL A 636 -19.84 -6.80 -15.66
N LEU A 637 -19.44 -6.10 -16.71
CA LEU A 637 -20.34 -5.83 -17.85
C LEU A 637 -20.79 -7.12 -18.57
N ARG A 638 -19.90 -8.09 -18.73
CA ARG A 638 -20.26 -9.42 -19.25
C ARG A 638 -21.28 -10.13 -18.36
N ARG A 639 -21.22 -9.95 -17.03
CA ARG A 639 -22.23 -10.53 -16.13
C ARG A 639 -23.61 -9.89 -16.29
N PHE A 640 -23.64 -8.62 -16.71
CA PHE A 640 -24.87 -7.92 -17.08
C PHE A 640 -25.27 -8.13 -18.55
N LEU A 641 -24.64 -9.08 -19.26
CA LEU A 641 -24.90 -9.42 -20.67
C LEU A 641 -24.78 -8.21 -21.61
N VAL A 642 -23.91 -7.26 -21.29
CA VAL A 642 -23.58 -6.15 -22.20
C VAL A 642 -22.78 -6.71 -23.38
N ALA A 643 -23.11 -6.27 -24.58
CA ALA A 643 -22.48 -6.75 -25.81
C ALA A 643 -20.97 -6.42 -25.87
N ASP A 644 -20.14 -7.36 -26.37
CA ASP A 644 -18.67 -7.23 -26.35
C ASP A 644 -18.16 -6.00 -27.12
N ASP A 645 -18.84 -5.54 -28.14
CA ASP A 645 -18.51 -4.34 -28.90
C ASP A 645 -18.77 -3.06 -28.08
N GLN A 646 -19.84 -3.00 -27.28
CA GLN A 646 -20.10 -1.91 -26.36
C GLN A 646 -19.05 -1.89 -25.25
N ILE A 647 -18.69 -3.07 -24.70
CA ILE A 647 -17.60 -3.23 -23.76
C ILE A 647 -16.30 -2.71 -24.34
N GLY A 648 -15.98 -3.09 -25.59
CA GLY A 648 -14.78 -2.67 -26.30
C GLY A 648 -14.67 -1.15 -26.45
N ARG A 649 -15.78 -0.48 -26.83
CA ARG A 649 -15.84 0.99 -26.93
C ARG A 649 -15.62 1.66 -25.58
N LEU A 650 -16.29 1.18 -24.55
CA LEU A 650 -16.17 1.71 -23.20
C LEU A 650 -14.74 1.55 -22.65
N VAL A 651 -14.13 0.40 -22.85
CA VAL A 651 -12.73 0.11 -22.47
C VAL A 651 -11.77 1.06 -23.16
N GLN A 652 -11.93 1.30 -24.46
CA GLN A 652 -11.09 2.27 -25.19
C GLN A 652 -11.27 3.69 -24.67
N ASP A 653 -12.48 4.08 -24.30
CA ASP A 653 -12.74 5.39 -23.71
C ASP A 653 -12.13 5.54 -22.33
N VAL A 654 -12.23 4.53 -21.46
CA VAL A 654 -11.58 4.49 -20.14
C VAL A 654 -10.06 4.57 -20.27
N ARG A 655 -9.45 3.83 -21.20
CA ARG A 655 -8.01 3.89 -21.46
C ARG A 655 -7.56 5.26 -21.97
N ARG A 656 -8.31 5.88 -22.88
CA ARG A 656 -8.02 7.25 -23.39
C ARG A 656 -8.07 8.31 -22.30
N ARG A 657 -8.99 8.19 -21.34
CA ARG A 657 -9.16 9.15 -20.24
C ARG A 657 -8.24 8.90 -19.04
N GLY A 658 -7.41 7.86 -19.09
CA GLY A 658 -6.46 7.56 -18.02
C GLY A 658 -7.12 7.24 -16.67
N GLY A 659 -8.33 6.65 -16.67
CA GLY A 659 -8.99 6.21 -15.42
C GLY A 659 -9.61 7.32 -14.56
N SER A 660 -9.71 8.57 -15.04
CA SER A 660 -10.40 9.65 -14.32
C SER A 660 -11.93 9.37 -14.32
N GLY A 661 -12.40 8.70 -13.29
CA GLY A 661 -13.68 8.07 -13.00
C GLY A 661 -15.03 8.66 -13.46
N ARG A 662 -15.10 9.54 -14.44
CA ARG A 662 -16.34 10.04 -15.03
C ARG A 662 -16.49 9.47 -16.45
N VAL A 663 -17.14 8.33 -16.54
CA VAL A 663 -17.71 7.87 -17.82
C VAL A 663 -18.93 8.78 -18.10
N ALA A 664 -18.84 9.61 -19.13
CA ALA A 664 -20.01 10.38 -19.55
C ALA A 664 -21.10 9.40 -20.02
N PRO A 665 -22.36 9.57 -19.60
CA PRO A 665 -23.43 8.80 -20.17
C PRO A 665 -23.43 9.04 -21.68
N HIS A 666 -23.30 7.95 -22.47
CA HIS A 666 -23.50 8.03 -23.90
C HIS A 666 -24.95 8.42 -24.11
N ALA A 667 -25.16 9.51 -24.82
CA ALA A 667 -26.50 9.87 -25.28
C ALA A 667 -27.02 8.68 -26.13
N ALA A 668 -28.01 7.99 -25.61
CA ALA A 668 -28.73 6.96 -26.37
C ALA A 668 -29.30 7.62 -27.61
N GLY A 669 -28.88 7.16 -28.80
CA GLY A 669 -29.45 7.65 -30.04
C GLY A 669 -28.54 7.81 -31.25
N SER A 670 -27.37 7.18 -31.33
CA SER A 670 -26.66 7.09 -32.60
C SER A 670 -27.21 5.89 -33.41
N ALA A 671 -27.36 6.05 -34.72
CA ALA A 671 -27.81 4.98 -35.63
C ALA A 671 -26.92 3.71 -35.53
N ALA A 672 -25.71 3.84 -35.00
CA ALA A 672 -24.82 2.71 -34.69
C ALA A 672 -25.35 1.83 -33.54
N ASP A 673 -26.06 2.41 -32.55
CA ASP A 673 -26.57 1.68 -31.40
C ASP A 673 -27.76 0.76 -31.76
N VAL A 674 -28.47 1.06 -32.84
CA VAL A 674 -29.62 0.27 -33.31
C VAL A 674 -29.15 -1.01 -34.02
N ILE A 675 -28.00 -0.97 -34.65
CA ILE A 675 -27.46 -2.09 -35.45
C ILE A 675 -26.83 -3.17 -34.54
N ASP A 676 -26.30 -2.77 -33.42
CA ASP A 676 -25.71 -3.70 -32.41
C ASP A 676 -26.77 -4.48 -31.61
N PHE A 677 -28.07 -4.12 -31.78
CA PHE A 677 -29.16 -4.76 -31.02
C PHE A 677 -29.56 -6.14 -31.55
N VAL A 678 -29.11 -6.52 -32.75
CA VAL A 678 -29.47 -7.82 -33.36
C VAL A 678 -28.20 -8.68 -33.54
N PRO A 679 -28.00 -9.73 -32.71
CA PRO A 679 -26.85 -10.62 -32.85
C PRO A 679 -26.80 -11.26 -34.24
N GLY A 680 -25.62 -11.21 -34.88
CA GLY A 680 -25.40 -11.84 -36.21
C GLY A 680 -25.63 -10.93 -37.40
N ILE A 681 -26.19 -9.73 -37.26
CA ILE A 681 -26.31 -8.74 -38.32
C ILE A 681 -25.08 -7.81 -38.29
N GLY A 682 -24.55 -7.52 -39.46
CA GLY A 682 -23.47 -6.57 -39.67
C GLY A 682 -23.77 -5.61 -40.79
N PHE A 683 -22.97 -4.58 -40.95
CA PHE A 683 -22.98 -3.73 -42.12
C PHE A 683 -21.60 -3.70 -42.79
N ALA A 684 -21.59 -3.48 -44.10
CA ALA A 684 -20.36 -3.25 -44.82
C ALA A 684 -20.53 -2.07 -45.78
N VAL A 685 -19.49 -1.29 -45.95
CA VAL A 685 -19.43 -0.20 -46.90
C VAL A 685 -18.70 -0.72 -48.13
N MET A 686 -19.37 -0.70 -49.28
CA MET A 686 -18.86 -1.25 -50.52
C MET A 686 -18.90 -0.19 -51.61
N ARG A 687 -17.98 -0.28 -52.56
CA ARG A 687 -17.95 0.60 -53.72
C ARG A 687 -18.37 -0.16 -54.96
N VAL A 688 -19.35 0.38 -55.73
CA VAL A 688 -19.80 -0.20 -56.98
C VAL A 688 -18.69 -0.04 -58.03
N GLN A 689 -18.10 -1.16 -58.45
CA GLN A 689 -17.04 -1.14 -59.45
C GLN A 689 -17.62 -1.14 -60.87
N PRO A 690 -16.95 -0.50 -61.86
CA PRO A 690 -17.34 -0.60 -63.25
C PRO A 690 -17.38 -2.05 -63.70
N GLY A 691 -18.45 -2.48 -64.36
CA GLY A 691 -18.61 -3.86 -64.82
C GLY A 691 -19.10 -4.85 -63.77
N SER A 692 -19.34 -4.42 -62.51
CA SER A 692 -19.97 -5.28 -61.48
C SER A 692 -21.43 -5.61 -61.85
N VAL A 693 -21.95 -6.71 -61.27
CA VAL A 693 -23.33 -7.18 -61.48
C VAL A 693 -24.37 -6.11 -61.14
N CYS A 694 -24.06 -5.26 -60.16
CA CYS A 694 -24.95 -4.21 -59.70
C CYS A 694 -24.78 -2.87 -60.46
N CYS A 695 -23.74 -2.72 -61.27
CA CYS A 695 -23.48 -1.47 -62.01
C CYS A 695 -24.52 -1.25 -63.14
N THR A 696 -25.06 -0.04 -63.21
CA THR A 696 -26.09 0.39 -64.19
C THR A 696 -27.46 -0.31 -64.07
N ARG A 697 -27.68 -1.07 -63.00
CA ARG A 697 -28.96 -1.73 -62.70
C ARG A 697 -29.71 -1.04 -61.57
N THR A 698 -31.05 -1.20 -61.57
CA THR A 698 -31.85 -0.82 -60.42
C THR A 698 -31.56 -1.78 -59.22
N LEU A 699 -31.83 -1.35 -58.02
CA LEU A 699 -31.73 -2.22 -56.87
C LEU A 699 -32.64 -3.45 -56.96
N ALA A 700 -33.79 -3.31 -57.56
CA ALA A 700 -34.70 -4.42 -57.84
C ALA A 700 -34.08 -5.45 -58.80
N ASP A 701 -33.53 -4.99 -59.96
CA ASP A 701 -32.92 -5.85 -60.98
C ASP A 701 -31.59 -6.46 -60.53
N ALA A 702 -30.82 -5.73 -59.73
CA ALA A 702 -29.58 -6.23 -59.11
C ALA A 702 -29.86 -7.35 -58.09
N GLY A 703 -31.03 -7.37 -57.48
CA GLY A 703 -31.52 -8.45 -56.65
C GLY A 703 -30.62 -8.77 -55.40
N VAL A 704 -29.88 -7.78 -54.93
CA VAL A 704 -28.90 -7.98 -53.82
C VAL A 704 -29.51 -8.74 -52.64
N ARG A 705 -30.71 -8.32 -52.22
CA ARG A 705 -31.41 -8.97 -51.12
C ARG A 705 -31.83 -10.40 -51.43
N ARG A 706 -32.25 -10.64 -52.68
CA ARG A 706 -32.71 -11.96 -53.12
C ARG A 706 -31.57 -12.98 -53.19
N HIS A 707 -30.38 -12.53 -53.59
CA HIS A 707 -29.21 -13.42 -53.75
C HIS A 707 -28.40 -13.61 -52.51
N THR A 708 -28.31 -12.57 -51.65
CA THR A 708 -27.39 -12.59 -50.49
C THR A 708 -28.09 -12.49 -49.15
N GLY A 709 -29.40 -12.18 -49.11
CA GLY A 709 -30.11 -11.88 -47.86
C GLY A 709 -29.76 -10.51 -47.29
N CYS A 710 -28.87 -9.74 -47.92
CA CYS A 710 -28.41 -8.43 -47.45
C CYS A 710 -29.20 -7.31 -48.13
N SER A 711 -29.46 -6.22 -47.41
CA SER A 711 -30.20 -5.06 -47.91
C SER A 711 -29.30 -3.84 -48.07
N VAL A 712 -29.41 -3.11 -49.17
CA VAL A 712 -28.77 -1.80 -49.32
C VAL A 712 -29.57 -0.77 -48.55
N VAL A 713 -28.93 -0.10 -47.57
CA VAL A 713 -29.59 0.86 -46.66
C VAL A 713 -29.19 2.31 -46.90
N ALA A 714 -28.08 2.56 -47.61
CA ALA A 714 -27.65 3.89 -48.01
C ALA A 714 -26.83 3.82 -49.30
N VAL A 715 -26.97 4.83 -50.14
CA VAL A 715 -26.18 5.01 -51.36
C VAL A 715 -25.65 6.44 -51.39
N ARG A 716 -24.33 6.58 -51.56
CA ARG A 716 -23.64 7.87 -51.68
C ARG A 716 -23.01 7.96 -53.08
N ARG A 717 -23.40 9.00 -53.83
CA ARG A 717 -22.87 9.32 -55.15
C ARG A 717 -22.02 10.58 -55.11
N GLY A 718 -20.70 10.41 -55.21
CA GLY A 718 -19.76 11.51 -54.95
C GLY A 718 -19.88 12.01 -53.50
N GLU A 719 -20.19 13.29 -53.29
CA GLU A 719 -20.41 13.88 -51.96
C GLU A 719 -21.87 13.89 -51.51
N LYS A 720 -22.83 13.50 -52.37
CA LYS A 720 -24.26 13.53 -52.06
C LYS A 720 -24.78 12.17 -51.63
N ASN A 721 -25.46 12.15 -50.48
CA ASN A 721 -26.25 10.98 -50.08
C ASN A 721 -27.60 11.01 -50.80
N LEU A 722 -28.02 9.87 -51.39
CA LEU A 722 -29.37 9.73 -51.96
C LEU A 722 -30.36 9.65 -50.78
N ALA A 723 -31.27 10.63 -50.71
CA ALA A 723 -32.17 10.82 -49.57
C ALA A 723 -33.24 9.73 -49.40
N ALA A 724 -33.62 9.06 -50.53
CA ALA A 724 -34.56 7.95 -50.52
C ALA A 724 -34.05 6.83 -51.42
N ILE A 725 -33.94 5.62 -50.86
CA ILE A 725 -33.57 4.42 -51.59
C ILE A 725 -34.86 3.65 -51.88
N THR A 726 -35.19 3.55 -53.16
CA THR A 726 -36.34 2.78 -53.67
C THR A 726 -35.87 1.59 -54.51
N PRO A 727 -36.69 0.59 -54.76
CA PRO A 727 -36.32 -0.53 -55.63
C PRO A 727 -35.85 -0.06 -57.01
N ASP A 728 -36.34 1.09 -57.51
CA ASP A 728 -35.98 1.67 -58.78
C ASP A 728 -34.68 2.52 -58.74
N THR A 729 -34.03 2.63 -57.59
CA THR A 729 -32.77 3.36 -57.46
C THR A 729 -31.70 2.68 -58.32
N THR A 730 -31.17 3.35 -59.32
CA THR A 730 -30.12 2.84 -60.24
C THR A 730 -28.74 3.09 -59.57
N LEU A 731 -27.93 2.07 -59.54
CA LEU A 731 -26.54 2.15 -59.02
C LEU A 731 -25.57 2.53 -60.14
N ALA A 732 -24.70 3.49 -59.92
CA ALA A 732 -23.69 3.91 -60.92
C ALA A 732 -22.27 3.45 -60.43
N ALA A 733 -21.37 3.30 -61.41
CA ALA A 733 -19.97 3.05 -61.11
C ALA A 733 -19.41 4.15 -60.22
N GLY A 734 -18.72 3.77 -59.13
CA GLY A 734 -18.17 4.68 -58.14
C GLY A 734 -19.09 5.03 -56.98
N ASP A 735 -20.38 4.63 -57.01
CA ASP A 735 -21.27 4.78 -55.87
C ASP A 735 -20.74 4.01 -54.65
N THR A 736 -20.85 4.60 -53.47
CA THR A 736 -20.56 3.94 -52.20
C THR A 736 -21.89 3.50 -51.61
N VAL A 737 -22.05 2.21 -51.36
CA VAL A 737 -23.27 1.62 -50.82
C VAL A 737 -23.01 1.08 -49.42
N VAL A 738 -23.96 1.29 -48.49
CA VAL A 738 -23.98 0.65 -47.19
C VAL A 738 -24.95 -0.51 -47.25
N VAL A 739 -24.44 -1.70 -46.96
CA VAL A 739 -25.19 -2.95 -47.03
C VAL A 739 -25.33 -3.52 -45.62
N LEU A 740 -26.53 -3.90 -45.21
CA LEU A 740 -26.90 -4.49 -43.94
C LEU A 740 -27.35 -5.93 -44.14
N GLY A 741 -26.85 -6.87 -43.37
CA GLY A 741 -27.26 -8.28 -43.42
C GLY A 741 -26.47 -9.19 -42.52
N PRO A 742 -26.72 -10.53 -42.58
CA PRO A 742 -25.95 -11.49 -41.81
C PRO A 742 -24.45 -11.38 -42.11
N ARG A 743 -23.62 -11.34 -41.06
CA ARG A 743 -22.13 -11.16 -41.18
C ARG A 743 -21.51 -12.14 -42.18
N GLU A 744 -21.98 -13.39 -42.18
CA GLU A 744 -21.49 -14.45 -43.05
C GLU A 744 -21.82 -14.18 -44.53
N ARG A 745 -22.90 -13.46 -44.81
CA ARG A 745 -23.38 -13.15 -46.15
C ARG A 745 -22.90 -11.82 -46.74
N LEU A 746 -22.25 -10.99 -45.92
CA LEU A 746 -21.69 -9.72 -46.37
C LEU A 746 -20.55 -9.93 -47.38
N VAL A 747 -19.82 -11.05 -47.32
CA VAL A 747 -18.79 -11.42 -48.29
C VAL A 747 -19.42 -11.73 -49.67
N ASP A 748 -20.54 -12.46 -49.67
CA ASP A 748 -21.30 -12.76 -50.90
C ASP A 748 -21.85 -11.48 -51.50
N ALA A 749 -22.35 -10.56 -50.66
CA ALA A 749 -22.79 -9.26 -51.10
C ALA A 749 -21.64 -8.43 -51.71
N ALA A 750 -20.45 -8.48 -51.15
CA ALA A 750 -19.28 -7.76 -51.67
C ALA A 750 -18.90 -8.22 -53.08
N ALA A 751 -19.00 -9.52 -53.36
CA ALA A 751 -18.75 -10.07 -54.70
C ALA A 751 -19.67 -9.49 -55.79
N MET A 752 -20.92 -9.12 -55.47
CA MET A 752 -21.86 -8.51 -56.42
C MET A 752 -21.48 -7.08 -56.82
N PHE A 753 -20.74 -6.36 -55.95
CA PHE A 753 -20.29 -4.99 -56.21
C PHE A 753 -18.86 -4.91 -56.76
N ALA A 754 -18.13 -6.04 -56.73
CA ALA A 754 -16.80 -6.16 -57.31
C ALA A 754 -16.82 -6.46 -58.79
N GLN A 755 -15.75 -6.17 -59.48
CA GLN A 755 -15.58 -6.52 -60.88
C GLN A 755 -15.47 -8.06 -61.01
N PRO A 756 -16.17 -8.74 -61.94
CA PRO A 756 -15.99 -10.18 -62.13
C PRO A 756 -14.52 -10.44 -62.47
N THR A 757 -13.84 -11.21 -61.66
CA THR A 757 -12.53 -11.72 -62.01
C THR A 757 -12.68 -12.57 -63.26
N ALA A 758 -11.94 -12.24 -64.32
CA ALA A 758 -11.89 -13.07 -65.52
C ALA A 758 -11.46 -14.47 -65.14
N ALA A 759 -12.27 -15.48 -65.46
CA ALA A 759 -11.94 -16.86 -65.17
C ALA A 759 -10.60 -17.21 -65.86
N PRO A 760 -9.65 -17.89 -65.19
CA PRO A 760 -8.47 -18.39 -65.88
C PRO A 760 -8.93 -19.40 -66.95
N SER A 761 -8.51 -19.16 -68.20
CA SER A 761 -8.78 -20.04 -69.40
C SER A 761 -8.38 -21.47 -69.08
N SER A 762 -9.34 -22.38 -69.12
CA SER A 762 -9.19 -23.82 -68.97
C SER A 762 -8.30 -24.38 -70.03
N GLY A 763 -7.06 -24.72 -69.67
CA GLY A 763 -6.24 -25.71 -70.44
C GLY A 763 -6.64 -27.11 -69.99
N MET A 764 -7.30 -27.83 -70.83
CA MET A 764 -7.58 -29.26 -70.71
C MET A 764 -6.26 -30.06 -70.59
N VAL A 765 -6.09 -30.83 -69.54
CA VAL A 765 -5.36 -32.12 -69.62
C VAL A 765 -6.15 -33.14 -68.79
N ALA A 766 -6.64 -34.14 -69.51
CA ALA A 766 -7.31 -35.31 -69.01
C ALA A 766 -6.27 -36.32 -68.45
N GLY A 767 -6.56 -36.95 -67.34
CA GLY A 767 -5.87 -38.15 -66.87
C GLY A 767 -6.71 -38.82 -65.78
N PRO A 768 -6.91 -40.15 -65.78
CA PRO A 768 -7.97 -40.83 -65.07
C PRO A 768 -7.53 -41.43 -63.74
N GLY A 769 -8.45 -41.51 -62.80
CA GLY A 769 -8.52 -42.61 -61.83
C GLY A 769 -7.91 -42.36 -60.45
N ALA A 770 -8.78 -42.11 -59.49
CA ALA A 770 -8.62 -42.65 -58.16
C ALA A 770 -9.95 -42.57 -57.37
N THR A 771 -10.37 -43.72 -56.95
CA THR A 771 -11.54 -44.08 -56.15
C THR A 771 -11.61 -43.35 -54.78
N PRO A 772 -12.79 -43.12 -54.21
CA PRO A 772 -12.96 -42.55 -52.88
C PRO A 772 -12.76 -43.60 -51.78
N PRO A 773 -12.20 -43.24 -50.61
CA PRO A 773 -12.19 -44.12 -49.44
C PRO A 773 -13.50 -44.03 -48.64
N PRO A 774 -13.83 -45.04 -47.86
CA PRO A 774 -15.15 -45.28 -47.30
C PRO A 774 -15.37 -44.55 -46.01
N SER A 775 -16.66 -44.31 -45.75
CA SER A 775 -17.25 -43.83 -44.47
C SER A 775 -16.83 -44.68 -43.26
N ALA A 776 -16.40 -44.07 -42.19
CA ALA A 776 -16.27 -44.69 -40.89
C ALA A 776 -17.31 -44.12 -39.94
N THR A 777 -18.03 -45.04 -39.41
CA THR A 777 -19.11 -45.08 -38.43
C THR A 777 -18.77 -44.40 -37.10
N LYS A 778 -19.81 -43.96 -36.45
CA LYS A 778 -19.93 -43.60 -35.04
C LYS A 778 -19.37 -44.70 -34.14
N GLU A 779 -18.69 -44.31 -33.04
CA GLU A 779 -18.92 -44.92 -31.72
C GLU A 779 -18.62 -43.96 -30.60
N GLN A 780 -19.42 -44.13 -29.57
CA GLN A 780 -19.51 -43.42 -28.29
C GLN A 780 -18.31 -43.69 -27.37
N ALA A 781 -17.85 -42.69 -26.62
CA ALA A 781 -17.73 -42.78 -25.16
C ALA A 781 -17.40 -41.37 -24.62
#